data_23941c02b0acf3a03e090ea8e8b312bc
#
_entry.id   23941c02b0acf3a03e090ea8e8b312bc
#
_cell.length_a   1.000
_cell.length_b   1.000
_cell.length_c   1.000
_cell.angle_alpha   90.00
_cell.angle_beta   90.00
_cell.angle_gamma   90.00
#
_symmetry.space_group_name_H-M   'P 1'
#
loop_
_entity.id
_entity.type
_entity.pdbx_description
1 polymer ?
#
loop_
_entity_poly.entity_id
_entity_poly.type
_entity_poly.pdbx_seq_one_letter_code
_entity_poly.pdbx_strand_id
1 'polypeptide(L)'
;MFLRGTVSAFWERMLPQSKAECLPGPKGPPAASGVESSHIRGRETVALMPRKNLLSLFADFARFAGDVAVVQRRGYRREKLTYKKLYAKVLFWSHALAERGVGPGDRVLLWGPNSAEWVACFWGVLLRGGVVVPMDTAAAPDFVQRATNDAGVKLILRDRQQVDLPDAPPSMTINDFKDVAGSPQPVSNVCLDPGCDSTRSTIAEILYTSGTTAEPRGVVLTHGNFLANLEPLERGIEEYRKYERWLHPLRFVTLVPLSHVFGQFMALFVPALLGAAVVFEPSSNPTEIMRSIKQERATALIAVPRMLDLLHAGIEREFEGQGKSQWLKRTLESAQGRKFLKRAWMFRRIHRRFGWKFWAFISGGAALSNETENFFKLMGYAVVQGYGMTETASLISLNHPFRSTEGTVGKILPGRECKLSEDGEILVRGENVSSGYWEQGAFRHADQEGWLRTGDLGELDADGNLRFRGRKKNVIVTPAGLNIHPEDLEIALRKQPGVKDCVVIPLEREGNAEPCPVLLLKDGDRTAASAVIESANSTLAEYQQMRTWIVWPDLDFPRTATGKPRMSVIAARAAQILDGRQVRASEGDRAPSSSRDALDQLLQRFTRGGGGDSPLGRHLEQELNLSSLDRVELLSALEERFHVELNENAFANAKTVADVEHVLQQPAARRSEYSYPRWTQREPIRWLRLAVYYTLAWPATQILGHPRVVGHENLRGLRGPVLIVSNHITRRADIGLILAALPPRYRHRLATAMGGESLQNMRRPPRDWFFARRWAYQLGYWLATLLFNVFPLPQLSGFRESFRFAGDSVDRGYSVLVFPEGEVNNSEDGRMAPFRSGIGLLAENLRISIIPMRLDGVWQMKRERRRLAHLGEITVRIGTPVTFPPGASPDEIAHRLESLVRSL
;
A
#
# COMPACT_ATOMS: atom_id res chain seq x y z
N MET A 1 -9.04 -19.48 -20.78
CA MET A 1 -10.30 -20.23 -20.79
C MET A 1 -10.48 -21.01 -19.46
N PHE A 2 -9.49 -21.73 -18.99
CA PHE A 2 -9.51 -22.51 -17.74
C PHE A 2 -9.83 -21.65 -16.49
N LEU A 3 -9.16 -20.52 -16.31
CA LEU A 3 -9.36 -19.60 -15.17
C LEU A 3 -10.80 -19.15 -14.96
N ARG A 4 -11.54 -18.90 -16.03
CA ARG A 4 -12.90 -18.40 -15.98
C ARG A 4 -13.93 -19.48 -15.61
N GLY A 5 -13.76 -20.70 -16.16
CA GLY A 5 -14.62 -21.83 -15.80
C GLY A 5 -14.49 -22.20 -14.32
N THR A 6 -13.26 -22.13 -13.81
CA THR A 6 -12.93 -22.51 -12.44
C THR A 6 -13.40 -21.47 -11.42
N VAL A 7 -13.15 -20.19 -11.66
CA VAL A 7 -13.57 -19.13 -10.74
C VAL A 7 -15.09 -18.88 -10.82
N SER A 8 -15.71 -18.98 -12.00
CA SER A 8 -17.16 -18.86 -12.14
C SER A 8 -17.91 -19.97 -11.39
N ALA A 9 -17.44 -21.22 -11.53
CA ALA A 9 -18.06 -22.37 -10.86
C ALA A 9 -17.86 -22.29 -9.32
N PHE A 10 -16.73 -21.76 -8.83
CA PHE A 10 -16.51 -21.47 -7.43
C PHE A 10 -17.60 -20.56 -6.85
N TRP A 11 -17.86 -19.44 -7.53
CA TRP A 11 -18.83 -18.45 -7.06
C TRP A 11 -20.29 -18.91 -7.24
N GLU A 12 -20.57 -19.75 -8.25
CA GLU A 12 -21.93 -20.30 -8.46
C GLU A 12 -22.42 -21.16 -7.29
N ARG A 13 -21.51 -21.83 -6.60
CA ARG A 13 -21.85 -22.68 -5.45
C ARG A 13 -21.76 -21.96 -4.11
N MET A 14 -20.99 -20.89 -4.05
CA MET A 14 -20.88 -20.07 -2.84
C MET A 14 -22.13 -19.23 -2.58
N LEU A 15 -22.84 -18.84 -3.64
CA LEU A 15 -24.08 -18.08 -3.56
C LEU A 15 -25.25 -18.98 -4.01
N PRO A 16 -26.15 -19.39 -3.10
CA PRO A 16 -27.22 -20.31 -3.45
C PRO A 16 -28.13 -19.77 -4.57
N GLN A 17 -28.45 -20.61 -5.55
CA GLN A 17 -29.49 -20.31 -6.51
C GLN A 17 -30.83 -20.42 -5.78
N SER A 18 -31.52 -19.32 -5.59
CA SER A 18 -32.90 -19.33 -5.11
C SER A 18 -33.82 -19.84 -6.21
N LYS A 19 -34.06 -21.15 -6.28
CA LYS A 19 -35.33 -21.65 -6.76
C LYS A 19 -36.27 -21.68 -5.58
N ALA A 20 -37.23 -20.80 -5.57
CA ALA A 20 -38.40 -20.90 -4.70
C ALA A 20 -39.18 -22.17 -5.09
N GLU A 21 -38.91 -23.27 -4.46
CA GLU A 21 -39.83 -24.42 -4.45
C GLU A 21 -40.71 -24.30 -3.19
N CYS A 22 -41.97 -24.05 -3.42
CA CYS A 22 -42.99 -24.18 -2.40
C CYS A 22 -42.96 -25.59 -1.79
N LEU A 23 -42.76 -25.67 -0.49
CA LEU A 23 -42.86 -26.90 0.29
C LEU A 23 -44.33 -27.36 0.37
N PRO A 24 -44.65 -28.57 -0.02
CA PRO A 24 -45.92 -29.21 0.42
C PRO A 24 -45.77 -29.79 1.83
N GLY A 25 -46.87 -29.71 2.59
CA GLY A 25 -46.94 -30.09 3.98
C GLY A 25 -46.65 -31.57 4.29
N PRO A 26 -46.52 -31.94 5.57
CA PRO A 26 -45.96 -33.22 6.01
C PRO A 26 -46.90 -34.39 5.75
N LYS A 27 -46.46 -35.42 5.07
CA LYS A 27 -47.04 -36.77 5.08
C LYS A 27 -46.11 -37.73 5.82
N GLY A 28 -46.73 -38.50 6.67
CA GLY A 28 -46.10 -39.48 7.53
C GLY A 28 -45.37 -40.65 6.86
N PRO A 29 -44.71 -41.53 7.64
CA PRO A 29 -43.72 -42.46 7.15
C PRO A 29 -44.31 -43.71 6.48
N PRO A 30 -43.68 -44.31 5.52
CA PRO A 30 -43.82 -45.72 5.18
C PRO A 30 -42.57 -46.54 5.49
N ALA A 31 -42.90 -47.80 5.73
CA ALA A 31 -42.05 -48.88 6.24
C ALA A 31 -40.92 -49.35 5.31
N ALA A 32 -39.97 -50.01 5.92
CA ALA A 32 -38.82 -50.66 5.33
C ALA A 32 -39.19 -51.83 4.40
N SER A 33 -38.46 -51.94 3.27
CA SER A 33 -38.12 -53.25 2.66
C SER A 33 -37.11 -53.10 1.54
N GLY A 34 -36.10 -53.99 1.47
CA GLY A 34 -35.44 -54.46 0.28
C GLY A 34 -34.05 -53.95 0.01
N VAL A 35 -33.08 -54.76 0.30
CA VAL A 35 -31.67 -54.74 -0.16
C VAL A 35 -31.59 -54.95 -1.67
N GLU A 36 -30.87 -54.10 -2.36
CA GLU A 36 -30.09 -54.52 -3.53
C GLU A 36 -28.88 -53.59 -3.72
N SER A 37 -27.75 -54.24 -3.85
CA SER A 37 -26.41 -53.67 -4.01
C SER A 37 -26.18 -53.21 -5.45
N SER A 38 -25.88 -51.96 -5.66
CA SER A 38 -25.16 -51.54 -6.84
C SER A 38 -24.05 -50.55 -6.46
N HIS A 39 -22.81 -50.93 -6.75
CA HIS A 39 -21.59 -50.13 -6.59
C HIS A 39 -21.65 -48.83 -7.39
N ILE A 40 -21.98 -47.72 -6.73
CA ILE A 40 -21.61 -46.40 -7.19
C ILE A 40 -20.68 -45.82 -6.09
N ARG A 41 -19.39 -45.70 -6.44
CA ARG A 41 -18.42 -44.99 -5.59
C ARG A 41 -18.90 -43.55 -5.38
N GLY A 42 -19.69 -43.34 -4.38
CA GLY A 42 -19.99 -42.05 -3.82
C GLY A 42 -18.70 -41.51 -3.20
N ARG A 43 -18.14 -40.45 -3.75
CA ARG A 43 -17.17 -39.61 -3.03
C ARG A 43 -17.89 -39.07 -1.83
N GLU A 44 -17.61 -39.59 -0.66
CA GLU A 44 -17.93 -38.97 0.61
C GLU A 44 -17.34 -37.56 0.57
N THR A 45 -18.19 -36.56 0.57
CA THR A 45 -17.84 -35.18 0.89
C THR A 45 -17.43 -35.23 2.36
N VAL A 46 -16.14 -35.21 2.63
CA VAL A 46 -15.60 -35.05 3.99
C VAL A 46 -16.20 -33.74 4.48
N ALA A 47 -17.16 -33.82 5.41
CA ALA A 47 -17.74 -32.68 6.05
C ALA A 47 -16.61 -32.04 6.85
N LEU A 48 -16.14 -30.85 6.44
CA LEU A 48 -15.20 -30.06 7.19
C LEU A 48 -15.78 -29.84 8.58
N MET A 49 -15.09 -30.32 9.63
CA MET A 49 -15.48 -30.00 10.97
C MET A 49 -15.37 -28.49 11.20
N PRO A 50 -16.37 -27.86 11.83
CA PRO A 50 -16.33 -26.43 12.13
C PRO A 50 -15.04 -26.08 12.89
N ARG A 51 -14.39 -24.99 12.54
CA ARG A 51 -13.18 -24.51 13.22
C ARG A 51 -13.51 -24.12 14.66
N LYS A 52 -12.68 -24.55 15.61
CA LYS A 52 -12.89 -24.29 17.05
C LYS A 52 -12.74 -22.79 17.37
N ASN A 53 -11.71 -22.16 16.81
CA ASN A 53 -11.38 -20.74 16.98
C ASN A 53 -10.48 -20.26 15.84
N LEU A 54 -10.10 -18.98 15.83
CA LEU A 54 -9.20 -18.40 14.82
C LEU A 54 -7.79 -19.01 14.85
N LEU A 55 -7.32 -19.54 15.97
CA LEU A 55 -5.98 -20.14 16.07
C LEU A 55 -5.83 -21.38 15.18
N SER A 56 -6.93 -22.00 14.78
CA SER A 56 -6.91 -23.07 13.78
C SER A 56 -6.39 -22.60 12.40
N LEU A 57 -6.56 -21.31 12.05
CA LEU A 57 -5.94 -20.72 10.83
C LEU A 57 -4.43 -20.52 11.00
N PHE A 58 -3.98 -20.16 12.21
CA PHE A 58 -2.56 -20.06 12.51
C PHE A 58 -1.86 -21.42 12.41
N ALA A 59 -2.52 -22.49 12.85
CA ALA A 59 -2.00 -23.85 12.70
C ALA A 59 -1.77 -24.24 11.23
N ASP A 60 -2.58 -23.74 10.29
CA ASP A 60 -2.40 -23.95 8.85
C ASP A 60 -1.10 -23.33 8.29
N PHE A 61 -0.45 -22.38 8.98
CA PHE A 61 0.82 -21.78 8.55
C PHE A 61 1.94 -22.82 8.35
N ALA A 62 1.93 -23.88 9.16
CA ALA A 62 2.89 -24.99 9.00
C ALA A 62 2.74 -25.69 7.66
N ARG A 63 1.52 -25.76 7.13
CA ARG A 63 1.18 -26.36 5.83
C ARG A 63 1.77 -25.58 4.65
N PHE A 64 1.90 -24.25 4.79
CA PHE A 64 2.40 -23.34 3.77
C PHE A 64 3.83 -22.85 4.05
N ALA A 65 4.57 -23.52 4.92
CA ALA A 65 5.84 -23.06 5.51
C ALA A 65 6.84 -22.44 4.51
N GLY A 66 6.97 -23.02 3.31
CA GLY A 66 7.89 -22.57 2.25
C GLY A 66 7.38 -21.37 1.44
N ASP A 67 6.09 -21.11 1.48
CA ASP A 67 5.46 -20.07 0.67
C ASP A 67 5.64 -18.68 1.28
N VAL A 68 5.61 -17.66 0.42
CA VAL A 68 5.67 -16.26 0.87
C VAL A 68 4.32 -15.89 1.47
N ALA A 69 4.33 -15.47 2.72
CA ALA A 69 3.15 -14.98 3.43
C ALA A 69 2.96 -13.46 3.27
N VAL A 70 4.05 -12.71 3.46
CA VAL A 70 4.02 -11.24 3.42
C VAL A 70 5.12 -10.70 2.52
N VAL A 71 4.77 -9.69 1.74
CA VAL A 71 5.70 -8.83 1.01
C VAL A 71 5.46 -7.39 1.47
N GLN A 72 6.50 -6.74 1.97
CA GLN A 72 6.42 -5.35 2.41
C GLN A 72 7.59 -4.54 1.87
N ARG A 73 7.42 -3.23 1.76
CA ARG A 73 8.50 -2.32 1.41
C ARG A 73 9.05 -1.68 2.67
N ARG A 74 10.39 -1.64 2.77
CA ARG A 74 11.12 -0.84 3.76
C ARG A 74 12.11 0.04 3.01
N GLY A 75 11.81 1.32 2.92
CA GLY A 75 12.51 2.21 2.03
C GLY A 75 12.42 1.72 0.57
N TYR A 76 13.57 1.57 -0.09
CA TYR A 76 13.61 1.07 -1.47
C TYR A 76 13.75 -0.45 -1.56
N ARG A 77 13.79 -1.16 -0.44
CA ARG A 77 13.89 -2.62 -0.40
C ARG A 77 12.55 -3.29 -0.26
N ARG A 78 12.48 -4.48 -0.82
CA ARG A 78 11.32 -5.37 -0.79
C ARG A 78 11.64 -6.59 0.07
N GLU A 79 11.07 -6.62 1.25
CA GLU A 79 11.20 -7.74 2.17
C GLU A 79 10.11 -8.78 1.92
N LYS A 80 10.51 -10.05 1.85
CA LYS A 80 9.62 -11.19 1.71
C LYS A 80 9.76 -12.10 2.91
N LEU A 81 8.66 -12.31 3.60
CA LEU A 81 8.57 -13.27 4.68
C LEU A 81 7.82 -14.51 4.21
N THR A 82 8.39 -15.69 4.47
CA THR A 82 7.66 -16.95 4.30
C THR A 82 6.77 -17.23 5.52
N TYR A 83 5.76 -18.09 5.35
CA TYR A 83 4.91 -18.52 6.45
C TYR A 83 5.73 -19.11 7.61
N LYS A 84 6.82 -19.86 7.34
CA LYS A 84 7.74 -20.34 8.37
C LYS A 84 8.37 -19.21 9.19
N LYS A 85 8.83 -18.14 8.52
CA LYS A 85 9.43 -16.98 9.21
C LYS A 85 8.37 -16.18 9.98
N LEU A 86 7.18 -16.03 9.40
CA LEU A 86 6.05 -15.36 10.06
C LEU A 86 5.64 -16.15 11.31
N TYR A 87 5.51 -17.47 11.20
CA TYR A 87 5.24 -18.36 12.33
C TYR A 87 6.25 -18.18 13.47
N ALA A 88 7.53 -18.15 13.16
CA ALA A 88 8.58 -17.91 14.16
C ALA A 88 8.46 -16.53 14.83
N LYS A 89 8.11 -15.48 14.05
CA LYS A 89 7.85 -14.14 14.61
C LYS A 89 6.63 -14.12 15.54
N VAL A 90 5.58 -14.83 15.19
CA VAL A 90 4.37 -14.96 16.04
C VAL A 90 4.71 -15.60 17.37
N LEU A 91 5.46 -16.70 17.35
CA LEU A 91 5.90 -17.38 18.58
C LEU A 91 6.79 -16.48 19.44
N PHE A 92 7.71 -15.74 18.83
CA PHE A 92 8.53 -14.76 19.54
C PHE A 92 7.66 -13.73 20.27
N TRP A 93 6.66 -13.14 19.58
CA TRP A 93 5.77 -12.16 20.20
C TRP A 93 4.90 -12.78 21.29
N SER A 94 4.38 -13.99 21.07
CA SER A 94 3.65 -14.69 22.11
C SER A 94 4.49 -14.88 23.38
N HIS A 95 5.78 -15.24 23.25
CA HIS A 95 6.70 -15.38 24.38
C HIS A 95 6.99 -14.03 25.06
N ALA A 96 7.34 -13.00 24.27
CA ALA A 96 7.59 -11.67 24.80
C ALA A 96 6.42 -11.06 25.55
N LEU A 97 5.20 -11.37 25.11
CA LEU A 97 3.95 -10.99 25.79
C LEU A 97 3.77 -11.76 27.10
N ALA A 98 4.09 -13.07 27.13
CA ALA A 98 4.05 -13.88 28.33
C ALA A 98 5.01 -13.35 29.42
N GLU A 99 6.23 -12.97 29.05
CA GLU A 99 7.21 -12.37 29.96
C GLU A 99 6.72 -11.06 30.60
N ARG A 100 5.77 -10.37 29.95
CA ARG A 100 5.10 -9.16 30.48
C ARG A 100 3.77 -9.45 31.16
N GLY A 101 3.49 -10.70 31.43
CA GLY A 101 2.31 -11.14 32.15
C GLY A 101 1.02 -11.01 31.34
N VAL A 102 1.04 -10.89 30.01
CA VAL A 102 -0.16 -10.90 29.17
C VAL A 102 -0.75 -12.32 29.13
N GLY A 103 -1.98 -12.46 29.52
CA GLY A 103 -2.74 -13.72 29.61
C GLY A 103 -4.15 -13.61 29.02
N PRO A 104 -4.98 -14.65 29.25
CA PRO A 104 -6.35 -14.70 28.74
C PRO A 104 -7.19 -13.49 29.15
N GLY A 105 -7.88 -12.87 28.20
CA GLY A 105 -8.76 -11.72 28.42
C GLY A 105 -8.04 -10.37 28.60
N ASP A 106 -6.71 -10.34 28.70
CA ASP A 106 -5.95 -9.08 28.75
C ASP A 106 -6.04 -8.34 27.42
N ARG A 107 -6.30 -7.03 27.44
CA ARG A 107 -6.41 -6.19 26.26
C ARG A 107 -5.03 -5.62 25.91
N VAL A 108 -4.65 -5.78 24.65
CA VAL A 108 -3.38 -5.29 24.11
C VAL A 108 -3.67 -4.36 22.95
N LEU A 109 -3.28 -3.08 23.09
CA LEU A 109 -3.40 -2.10 22.01
C LEU A 109 -2.34 -2.38 20.95
N LEU A 110 -2.74 -2.41 19.67
CA LEU A 110 -1.84 -2.61 18.54
C LEU A 110 -1.91 -1.42 17.59
N TRP A 111 -0.90 -0.54 17.63
CA TRP A 111 -0.87 0.76 16.96
C TRP A 111 0.31 0.88 16.02
N GLY A 112 0.08 0.65 14.74
CA GLY A 112 1.14 0.68 13.74
C GLY A 112 0.63 0.43 12.31
N PRO A 113 1.49 0.69 11.30
CA PRO A 113 1.15 0.50 9.90
C PRO A 113 1.08 -0.98 9.53
N ASN A 114 0.43 -1.28 8.39
CA ASN A 114 0.40 -2.61 7.82
C ASN A 114 1.82 -3.17 7.65
N SER A 115 2.14 -4.23 8.37
CA SER A 115 3.46 -4.85 8.35
C SER A 115 3.42 -6.31 8.79
N ALA A 116 4.46 -7.07 8.49
CA ALA A 116 4.62 -8.43 8.99
C ALA A 116 4.75 -8.47 10.51
N GLU A 117 5.29 -7.41 11.10
CA GLU A 117 5.39 -7.23 12.55
C GLU A 117 4.01 -7.06 13.17
N TRP A 118 3.17 -6.22 12.58
CA TRP A 118 1.78 -6.05 12.99
C TRP A 118 1.01 -7.38 12.97
N VAL A 119 1.14 -8.12 11.85
CA VAL A 119 0.52 -9.46 11.70
C VAL A 119 1.04 -10.43 12.78
N ALA A 120 2.35 -10.42 13.05
CA ALA A 120 2.94 -11.29 14.06
C ALA A 120 2.48 -10.95 15.49
N CYS A 121 2.36 -9.65 15.82
CA CYS A 121 1.81 -9.18 17.09
C CYS A 121 0.35 -9.59 17.27
N PHE A 122 -0.47 -9.42 16.25
CA PHE A 122 -1.89 -9.80 16.26
C PHE A 122 -2.07 -11.28 16.65
N TRP A 123 -1.42 -12.18 15.91
CA TRP A 123 -1.46 -13.61 16.21
C TRP A 123 -0.80 -13.96 17.54
N GLY A 124 0.26 -13.25 17.93
CA GLY A 124 0.94 -13.42 19.22
C GLY A 124 0.03 -13.13 20.41
N VAL A 125 -0.78 -12.09 20.35
CA VAL A 125 -1.79 -11.74 21.37
C VAL A 125 -2.87 -12.83 21.44
N LEU A 126 -3.41 -13.26 20.31
CA LEU A 126 -4.43 -14.32 20.28
C LEU A 126 -3.91 -15.66 20.82
N LEU A 127 -2.64 -16.00 20.55
CA LEU A 127 -2.01 -17.22 21.13
C LEU A 127 -1.91 -17.18 22.66
N ARG A 128 -1.89 -16.00 23.26
CA ARG A 128 -1.95 -15.80 24.72
C ARG A 128 -3.38 -15.80 25.27
N GLY A 129 -4.39 -15.95 24.40
CA GLY A 129 -5.80 -15.76 24.77
C GLY A 129 -6.14 -14.28 25.08
N GLY A 130 -5.26 -13.36 24.73
CA GLY A 130 -5.47 -11.91 24.86
C GLY A 130 -6.44 -11.37 23.82
N VAL A 131 -6.93 -10.17 24.06
CA VAL A 131 -7.84 -9.42 23.20
C VAL A 131 -7.08 -8.32 22.50
N VAL A 132 -7.12 -8.28 21.16
CA VAL A 132 -6.47 -7.23 20.37
C VAL A 132 -7.34 -5.98 20.36
N VAL A 133 -6.73 -4.81 20.56
CA VAL A 133 -7.36 -3.49 20.37
C VAL A 133 -6.58 -2.78 19.26
N PRO A 134 -6.95 -2.96 17.99
CA PRO A 134 -6.21 -2.38 16.89
C PRO A 134 -6.57 -0.92 16.73
N MET A 135 -5.54 -0.09 16.43
CA MET A 135 -5.68 1.34 16.27
C MET A 135 -5.11 1.80 14.94
N ASP A 136 -5.81 2.73 14.30
CA ASP A 136 -5.35 3.34 13.04
C ASP A 136 -4.14 4.24 13.28
N THR A 137 -3.16 4.20 12.38
CA THR A 137 -1.97 5.08 12.45
C THR A 137 -2.31 6.56 12.34
N ALA A 138 -3.41 6.91 11.69
CA ALA A 138 -3.91 8.26 11.55
C ALA A 138 -4.84 8.70 12.68
N ALA A 139 -5.06 7.85 13.70
CA ALA A 139 -5.87 8.22 14.86
C ALA A 139 -5.16 9.31 15.69
N ALA A 140 -5.93 10.30 16.12
CA ALA A 140 -5.40 11.34 17.00
C ALA A 140 -4.95 10.74 18.34
N PRO A 141 -3.79 11.16 18.88
CA PRO A 141 -3.26 10.62 20.14
C PRO A 141 -4.25 10.67 21.29
N ASP A 142 -5.03 11.72 21.38
CA ASP A 142 -6.08 11.91 22.38
C ASP A 142 -7.21 10.85 22.28
N PHE A 143 -7.62 10.51 21.04
CA PHE A 143 -8.58 9.42 20.82
C PHE A 143 -7.99 8.06 21.23
N VAL A 144 -6.70 7.82 20.89
CA VAL A 144 -6.01 6.59 21.28
C VAL A 144 -5.89 6.47 22.78
N GLN A 145 -5.61 7.58 23.48
CA GLN A 145 -5.55 7.64 24.94
C GLN A 145 -6.91 7.27 25.58
N ARG A 146 -8.01 7.87 25.09
CA ARG A 146 -9.35 7.57 25.60
C ARG A 146 -9.74 6.12 25.35
N ALA A 147 -9.50 5.59 24.15
CA ALA A 147 -9.75 4.20 23.82
C ALA A 147 -8.90 3.24 24.68
N THR A 148 -7.65 3.60 24.98
CA THR A 148 -6.75 2.85 25.86
C THR A 148 -7.31 2.75 27.27
N ASN A 149 -7.80 3.86 27.80
CA ASN A 149 -8.38 3.92 29.14
C ASN A 149 -9.73 3.17 29.20
N ASP A 150 -10.60 3.39 28.21
CA ASP A 150 -11.91 2.72 28.13
C ASP A 150 -11.77 1.21 28.00
N ALA A 151 -10.90 0.72 27.14
CA ALA A 151 -10.64 -0.70 27.02
C ALA A 151 -9.91 -1.30 28.24
N GLY A 152 -9.32 -0.49 29.12
CA GLY A 152 -8.46 -0.98 30.20
C GLY A 152 -7.28 -1.76 29.65
N VAL A 153 -6.56 -1.18 28.69
CA VAL A 153 -5.42 -1.81 28.01
C VAL A 153 -4.30 -2.09 29.01
N LYS A 154 -3.73 -3.28 28.94
CA LYS A 154 -2.62 -3.70 29.82
C LYS A 154 -1.26 -3.40 29.24
N LEU A 155 -1.13 -3.48 27.92
CA LEU A 155 0.13 -3.28 27.19
C LEU A 155 -0.14 -2.64 25.82
N ILE A 156 0.76 -1.74 25.40
CA ILE A 156 0.71 -1.09 24.08
C ILE A 156 1.83 -1.66 23.20
N LEU A 157 1.46 -2.19 22.03
CA LEU A 157 2.38 -2.54 20.95
C LEU A 157 2.31 -1.45 19.87
N ARG A 158 3.35 -0.61 19.76
CA ARG A 158 3.33 0.53 18.83
C ARG A 158 4.49 0.53 17.84
N ASP A 159 4.29 1.17 16.70
CA ASP A 159 5.38 1.52 15.79
C ASP A 159 6.23 2.64 16.38
N ARG A 160 7.51 2.70 16.01
CA ARG A 160 8.43 3.75 16.46
C ARG A 160 8.01 5.18 16.09
N GLN A 161 7.26 5.31 15.01
CA GLN A 161 6.78 6.61 14.54
C GLN A 161 5.58 7.14 15.34
N GLN A 162 4.96 6.28 16.14
CA GLN A 162 3.84 6.69 16.99
C GLN A 162 4.36 7.36 18.27
N VAL A 163 3.66 8.42 18.67
CA VAL A 163 4.02 9.19 19.87
C VAL A 163 3.81 8.39 21.16
N ASP A 164 4.55 8.75 22.18
CA ASP A 164 4.27 8.27 23.53
C ASP A 164 2.99 8.95 24.06
N LEU A 165 2.13 8.13 24.68
CA LEU A 165 0.91 8.62 25.29
C LEU A 165 1.18 8.98 26.77
N PRO A 166 0.68 10.10 27.28
CA PRO A 166 0.81 10.45 28.70
C PRO A 166 0.04 9.44 29.54
N ASP A 167 0.55 9.10 30.73
CA ASP A 167 -0.09 8.20 31.72
C ASP A 167 -0.59 6.86 31.13
N ALA A 168 0.11 6.38 30.09
CA ALA A 168 -0.27 5.15 29.40
C ALA A 168 0.31 3.88 30.04
N PRO A 169 -0.29 2.71 29.80
CA PRO A 169 0.30 1.43 30.15
C PRO A 169 1.68 1.23 29.51
N PRO A 170 2.48 0.26 30.02
CA PRO A 170 3.76 -0.08 29.41
C PRO A 170 3.66 -0.27 27.89
N SER A 171 4.67 0.21 27.15
CA SER A 171 4.70 0.06 25.69
C SER A 171 5.91 -0.74 25.21
N MET A 172 5.74 -1.42 24.08
CA MET A 172 6.79 -2.10 23.31
C MET A 172 6.75 -1.68 21.86
N THR A 173 7.93 -1.57 21.25
CA THR A 173 8.04 -1.24 19.83
C THR A 173 7.95 -2.51 18.96
N ILE A 174 6.98 -2.57 18.04
CA ILE A 174 6.81 -3.72 17.14
C ILE A 174 7.99 -3.90 16.16
N ASN A 175 8.81 -2.87 15.99
CA ASN A 175 9.98 -2.86 15.09
C ASN A 175 11.24 -3.47 15.71
N ASP A 176 11.28 -3.71 17.03
CA ASP A 176 12.48 -4.12 17.76
C ASP A 176 12.80 -5.63 17.64
N PHE A 177 12.14 -6.30 16.74
CA PHE A 177 12.56 -7.63 16.36
C PHE A 177 13.96 -7.56 15.75
N LYS A 178 14.99 -7.71 16.58
CA LYS A 178 16.31 -8.08 16.09
C LYS A 178 16.18 -9.52 15.58
N ASP A 179 16.51 -9.73 14.30
CA ASP A 179 16.84 -11.06 13.81
C ASP A 179 17.92 -11.56 14.78
N VAL A 180 17.52 -12.30 15.80
CA VAL A 180 18.44 -13.04 16.62
C VAL A 180 19.02 -14.08 15.67
N ALA A 181 20.23 -13.77 15.17
CA ALA A 181 21.04 -14.64 14.34
C ALA A 181 21.64 -15.77 15.22
N GLY A 182 20.78 -16.49 15.79
CA GLY A 182 20.90 -17.76 16.46
C GLY A 182 19.49 -18.26 16.39
N SER A 183 19.26 -19.28 15.54
CA SER A 183 18.02 -20.01 15.54
C SER A 183 17.48 -20.03 16.95
N PRO A 184 16.23 -19.52 17.21
CA PRO A 184 15.55 -20.08 18.33
C PRO A 184 15.61 -21.57 18.00
N GLN A 185 16.24 -22.35 18.85
CA GLN A 185 16.00 -23.78 18.85
C GLN A 185 14.51 -23.90 18.66
N PRO A 186 13.99 -24.77 17.77
CA PRO A 186 12.61 -25.05 17.76
C PRO A 186 12.25 -25.16 19.21
N VAL A 187 11.47 -24.23 19.76
CA VAL A 187 10.94 -24.33 21.10
C VAL A 187 10.02 -25.52 20.95
N SER A 188 10.62 -26.69 21.10
CA SER A 188 10.02 -28.00 20.88
C SER A 188 8.90 -28.25 21.89
N ASN A 189 8.57 -27.25 22.71
CA ASN A 189 7.58 -27.32 23.76
C ASN A 189 6.85 -25.97 23.98
N VAL A 190 6.81 -25.04 23.02
CA VAL A 190 5.61 -24.22 22.99
C VAL A 190 4.55 -25.16 22.40
N CYS A 191 4.02 -25.97 23.25
CA CYS A 191 2.70 -26.51 23.06
C CYS A 191 1.86 -25.36 22.50
N LEU A 192 1.29 -25.57 21.33
CA LEU A 192 -0.06 -25.10 21.04
C LEU A 192 -0.90 -25.87 22.06
N ASP A 193 -0.64 -25.55 23.33
CA ASP A 193 -1.31 -26.23 24.43
C ASP A 193 -2.78 -25.89 24.23
N PRO A 194 -3.64 -26.90 24.16
CA PRO A 194 -5.08 -26.68 24.25
C PRO A 194 -5.48 -25.97 25.54
N GLY A 195 -4.53 -25.66 26.43
CA GLY A 195 -4.72 -24.83 27.63
C GLY A 195 -5.15 -23.38 27.40
N CYS A 196 -5.03 -22.81 26.18
CA CYS A 196 -5.80 -21.62 25.84
C CYS A 196 -7.21 -22.09 25.45
N ASP A 197 -8.12 -22.14 26.40
CA ASP A 197 -9.52 -22.56 26.26
C ASP A 197 -10.37 -21.59 25.39
N SER A 198 -9.74 -20.89 24.44
CA SER A 198 -10.45 -19.99 23.52
C SER A 198 -11.43 -20.79 22.68
N THR A 199 -12.68 -20.43 22.82
CA THR A 199 -13.82 -21.01 22.10
C THR A 199 -14.30 -20.00 21.05
N ARG A 200 -15.33 -20.35 20.30
CA ARG A 200 -15.99 -19.42 19.35
C ARG A 200 -16.56 -18.18 20.06
N SER A 201 -17.01 -18.31 21.31
CA SER A 201 -17.56 -17.20 22.10
C SER A 201 -16.49 -16.32 22.79
N THR A 202 -15.23 -16.74 22.80
CA THR A 202 -14.14 -15.93 23.37
C THR A 202 -13.94 -14.67 22.55
N ILE A 203 -13.79 -13.52 23.22
CA ILE A 203 -13.51 -12.23 22.59
C ILE A 203 -12.12 -12.29 21.99
N ALA A 204 -12.02 -11.99 20.69
CA ALA A 204 -10.75 -11.90 19.97
C ALA A 204 -10.27 -10.45 19.85
N GLU A 205 -11.20 -9.51 19.73
CA GLU A 205 -10.88 -8.14 19.36
C GLU A 205 -11.95 -7.14 19.84
N ILE A 206 -11.49 -5.91 20.15
CA ILE A 206 -12.35 -4.74 20.40
C ILE A 206 -11.94 -3.66 19.40
N LEU A 207 -12.82 -3.37 18.46
CA LEU A 207 -12.59 -2.37 17.38
C LEU A 207 -13.28 -1.06 17.72
N TYR A 208 -12.46 -0.03 18.03
CA TYR A 208 -12.98 1.31 18.25
C TYR A 208 -13.25 2.00 16.91
N THR A 209 -14.51 2.37 16.70
CA THR A 209 -14.90 3.13 15.52
C THR A 209 -14.88 4.62 15.83
N SER A 210 -14.42 5.44 14.89
CA SER A 210 -14.48 6.91 14.98
C SER A 210 -15.95 7.36 14.84
N GLY A 211 -16.77 7.09 15.83
CA GLY A 211 -18.16 7.56 15.89
C GLY A 211 -18.20 9.10 15.89
N THR A 212 -19.33 9.64 15.44
CA THR A 212 -19.59 11.09 15.48
C THR A 212 -19.82 11.61 16.91
N THR A 213 -19.83 10.74 17.91
CA THR A 213 -20.00 11.03 19.34
C THR A 213 -18.64 11.23 20.00
N ALA A 214 -18.57 12.13 20.98
CA ALA A 214 -17.35 12.48 21.68
C ALA A 214 -16.69 11.33 22.47
N GLU A 215 -17.44 10.26 22.79
CA GLU A 215 -16.93 9.11 23.54
C GLU A 215 -16.57 7.93 22.62
N PRO A 216 -15.44 7.23 22.87
CA PRO A 216 -15.07 6.04 22.10
C PRO A 216 -16.04 4.88 22.39
N ARG A 217 -16.43 4.19 21.32
CA ARG A 217 -17.29 3.01 21.37
C ARG A 217 -16.61 1.83 20.69
N GLY A 218 -16.31 0.77 21.40
CA GLY A 218 -15.64 -0.43 20.92
C GLY A 218 -16.61 -1.53 20.51
N VAL A 219 -16.56 -1.99 19.26
CA VAL A 219 -17.31 -3.16 18.81
C VAL A 219 -16.58 -4.42 19.26
N VAL A 220 -17.27 -5.29 20.02
CA VAL A 220 -16.68 -6.52 20.55
C VAL A 220 -16.88 -7.67 19.57
N LEU A 221 -15.77 -8.22 19.06
CA LEU A 221 -15.78 -9.34 18.11
C LEU A 221 -15.18 -10.60 18.73
N THR A 222 -15.90 -11.70 18.59
CA THR A 222 -15.47 -13.02 19.05
C THR A 222 -14.77 -13.81 17.94
N HIS A 223 -14.07 -14.88 18.29
CA HIS A 223 -13.54 -15.81 17.30
C HIS A 223 -14.64 -16.34 16.36
N GLY A 224 -15.83 -16.60 16.88
CA GLY A 224 -16.98 -17.10 16.12
C GLY A 224 -17.48 -16.10 15.08
N ASN A 225 -17.53 -14.81 15.41
CA ASN A 225 -17.98 -13.78 14.46
C ASN A 225 -17.14 -13.80 13.18
N PHE A 226 -15.81 -13.91 13.29
CA PHE A 226 -14.92 -14.02 12.13
C PHE A 226 -15.08 -15.35 11.40
N LEU A 227 -15.15 -16.46 12.13
CA LEU A 227 -15.30 -17.79 11.53
C LEU A 227 -16.61 -17.95 10.76
N ALA A 228 -17.69 -17.33 11.21
CA ALA A 228 -18.98 -17.31 10.51
C ALA A 228 -18.88 -16.67 9.11
N ASN A 229 -17.92 -15.76 8.90
CA ASN A 229 -17.61 -15.18 7.58
C ASN A 229 -16.63 -16.03 6.78
N LEU A 230 -15.70 -16.73 7.43
CA LEU A 230 -14.62 -17.49 6.77
C LEU A 230 -15.05 -18.89 6.33
N GLU A 231 -15.85 -19.60 7.12
CA GLU A 231 -16.26 -20.98 6.83
C GLU A 231 -17.06 -21.13 5.52
N PRO A 232 -17.99 -20.23 5.15
CA PRO A 232 -18.62 -20.29 3.84
C PRO A 232 -17.61 -20.15 2.70
N LEU A 233 -16.60 -19.28 2.85
CA LEU A 233 -15.51 -19.11 1.88
C LEU A 233 -14.66 -20.37 1.81
N GLU A 234 -14.27 -20.94 2.95
CA GLU A 234 -13.46 -22.15 3.00
C GLU A 234 -14.15 -23.33 2.30
N ARG A 235 -15.44 -23.55 2.56
CA ARG A 235 -16.24 -24.57 1.86
C ARG A 235 -16.29 -24.35 0.36
N GLY A 236 -16.49 -23.12 -0.08
CA GLY A 236 -16.46 -22.77 -1.48
C GLY A 236 -15.09 -22.99 -2.14
N ILE A 237 -13.98 -22.69 -1.45
CA ILE A 237 -12.61 -22.83 -1.95
C ILE A 237 -12.19 -24.30 -2.09
N GLU A 238 -12.61 -25.19 -1.21
CA GLU A 238 -12.13 -26.58 -1.15
C GLU A 238 -12.42 -27.37 -2.42
N GLU A 239 -13.55 -27.12 -3.06
CA GLU A 239 -13.90 -27.74 -4.35
C GLU A 239 -12.93 -27.30 -5.47
N TYR A 240 -12.27 -26.14 -5.33
CA TYR A 240 -11.40 -25.54 -6.35
C TYR A 240 -9.91 -25.66 -6.03
N ARG A 241 -9.52 -26.20 -4.89
CA ARG A 241 -8.12 -26.41 -4.51
C ARG A 241 -7.28 -27.14 -5.55
N LYS A 242 -7.87 -28.08 -6.27
CA LYS A 242 -7.21 -28.77 -7.39
C LYS A 242 -6.78 -27.84 -8.52
N TYR A 243 -7.50 -26.72 -8.72
CA TYR A 243 -7.21 -25.73 -9.76
C TYR A 243 -6.34 -24.59 -9.24
N GLU A 244 -6.44 -24.27 -7.94
CA GLU A 244 -5.60 -23.29 -7.24
C GLU A 244 -4.11 -23.64 -7.43
N ARG A 245 -3.76 -24.92 -7.41
CA ARG A 245 -2.40 -25.43 -7.60
C ARG A 245 -1.70 -24.89 -8.85
N TRP A 246 -2.45 -24.58 -9.92
CA TRP A 246 -1.92 -23.99 -11.16
C TRP A 246 -1.72 -22.46 -11.08
N LEU A 247 -2.41 -21.81 -10.16
CA LEU A 247 -2.39 -20.36 -9.96
C LEU A 247 -1.52 -19.94 -8.79
N HIS A 248 -1.19 -20.90 -7.94
CA HIS A 248 -0.36 -20.68 -6.77
C HIS A 248 1.02 -20.09 -7.14
N PRO A 249 1.58 -19.20 -6.32
CA PRO A 249 0.94 -18.55 -5.17
C PRO A 249 -0.01 -17.42 -5.59
N LEU A 250 -1.19 -17.38 -4.97
CA LEU A 250 -2.09 -16.22 -5.04
C LEU A 250 -1.42 -15.05 -4.32
N ARG A 251 -1.59 -13.83 -4.83
CA ARG A 251 -1.01 -12.62 -4.24
C ARG A 251 -2.00 -11.48 -4.24
N PHE A 252 -2.23 -10.93 -3.08
CA PHE A 252 -3.16 -9.83 -2.86
C PHE A 252 -2.37 -8.57 -2.52
N VAL A 253 -2.48 -7.53 -3.35
CA VAL A 253 -2.02 -6.20 -2.98
C VAL A 253 -3.12 -5.56 -2.17
N THR A 254 -2.79 -5.07 -0.97
CA THR A 254 -3.76 -4.40 -0.10
C THR A 254 -3.36 -2.97 0.18
N LEU A 255 -4.36 -2.09 0.10
CA LEU A 255 -4.29 -0.68 0.46
C LEU A 255 -5.13 -0.38 1.69
N VAL A 256 -5.82 -1.40 2.22
CA VAL A 256 -6.73 -1.24 3.36
C VAL A 256 -5.95 -1.46 4.67
N PRO A 257 -6.11 -0.58 5.66
CA PRO A 257 -5.46 -0.75 6.96
C PRO A 257 -5.92 -2.02 7.69
N LEU A 258 -4.97 -2.70 8.35
CA LEU A 258 -5.25 -3.86 9.21
C LEU A 258 -5.95 -3.46 10.53
N SER A 259 -6.00 -2.18 10.86
CA SER A 259 -6.80 -1.64 11.97
C SER A 259 -8.31 -1.71 11.71
N HIS A 260 -8.72 -2.02 10.48
CA HIS A 260 -10.14 -2.16 10.11
C HIS A 260 -10.48 -3.61 9.78
N VAL A 261 -11.68 -4.06 10.19
CA VAL A 261 -12.15 -5.44 10.02
C VAL A 261 -12.11 -5.93 8.56
N PHE A 262 -12.38 -5.06 7.57
CA PHE A 262 -12.27 -5.42 6.15
C PHE A 262 -10.81 -5.70 5.74
N GLY A 263 -9.87 -4.89 6.24
CA GLY A 263 -8.43 -5.10 6.02
C GLY A 263 -7.96 -6.42 6.63
N GLN A 264 -8.35 -6.71 7.85
CA GLN A 264 -8.03 -7.99 8.52
C GLN A 264 -8.64 -9.17 7.79
N PHE A 265 -9.91 -9.09 7.43
CA PHE A 265 -10.58 -10.17 6.72
C PHE A 265 -9.86 -10.51 5.42
N MET A 266 -9.56 -9.52 4.59
CA MET A 266 -8.98 -9.70 3.27
C MET A 266 -7.46 -9.83 3.24
N ALA A 267 -6.73 -9.31 4.24
CA ALA A 267 -5.27 -9.31 4.24
C ALA A 267 -4.64 -10.09 5.42
N LEU A 268 -5.43 -10.65 6.32
CA LEU A 268 -4.96 -11.49 7.42
C LEU A 268 -5.59 -12.88 7.37
N PHE A 269 -6.93 -12.99 7.36
CA PHE A 269 -7.62 -14.27 7.49
C PHE A 269 -7.77 -15.01 6.16
N VAL A 270 -8.26 -14.37 5.11
CA VAL A 270 -8.42 -15.03 3.78
C VAL A 270 -7.07 -15.50 3.23
N PRO A 271 -5.96 -14.74 3.31
CA PRO A 271 -4.65 -15.22 2.90
C PRO A 271 -4.18 -16.42 3.72
N ALA A 272 -4.40 -16.43 5.04
CA ALA A 272 -4.05 -17.56 5.90
C ALA A 272 -4.80 -18.85 5.49
N LEU A 273 -6.07 -18.72 5.11
CA LEU A 273 -6.91 -19.82 4.63
C LEU A 273 -6.39 -20.40 3.29
N LEU A 274 -5.89 -19.53 2.41
CA LEU A 274 -5.47 -19.87 1.04
C LEU A 274 -3.98 -20.21 0.89
N GLY A 275 -3.15 -19.96 1.90
CA GLY A 275 -1.69 -19.94 1.74
C GLY A 275 -1.24 -18.83 0.78
N ALA A 276 -2.00 -17.76 0.66
CA ALA A 276 -1.74 -16.66 -0.27
C ALA A 276 -0.72 -15.67 0.31
N ALA A 277 -0.02 -14.96 -0.57
CA ALA A 277 0.87 -13.87 -0.16
C ALA A 277 0.12 -12.54 -0.14
N VAL A 278 0.32 -11.75 0.93
CA VAL A 278 -0.16 -10.38 1.03
C VAL A 278 0.98 -9.41 0.72
N VAL A 279 0.70 -8.42 -0.08
CA VAL A 279 1.61 -7.33 -0.42
C VAL A 279 1.08 -6.06 0.20
N PHE A 280 1.74 -5.56 1.23
CA PHE A 280 1.41 -4.26 1.83
C PHE A 280 2.01 -3.15 0.99
N GLU A 281 1.16 -2.38 0.32
CA GLU A 281 1.54 -1.23 -0.47
C GLU A 281 1.17 0.05 0.29
N PRO A 282 2.15 0.83 0.75
CA PRO A 282 1.88 2.03 1.52
C PRO A 282 1.43 3.21 0.66
N SER A 283 1.75 3.18 -0.63
CA SER A 283 1.46 4.31 -1.53
C SER A 283 0.02 4.29 -2.02
N SER A 284 -0.63 5.45 -1.99
CA SER A 284 -1.93 5.70 -2.61
C SER A 284 -1.82 6.21 -4.06
N ASN A 285 -0.59 6.35 -4.58
CA ASN A 285 -0.36 6.82 -5.95
C ASN A 285 -0.72 5.72 -6.97
N PRO A 286 -1.63 5.98 -7.95
CA PRO A 286 -2.06 5.01 -8.95
C PRO A 286 -0.91 4.34 -9.73
N THR A 287 0.13 5.10 -10.07
CA THR A 287 1.30 4.58 -10.82
C THR A 287 2.10 3.58 -9.98
N GLU A 288 2.30 3.87 -8.70
CA GLU A 288 2.99 2.98 -7.76
C GLU A 288 2.18 1.70 -7.53
N ILE A 289 0.87 1.82 -7.33
CA ILE A 289 -0.05 0.70 -7.16
C ILE A 289 0.01 -0.23 -8.38
N MET A 290 -0.13 0.31 -9.60
CA MET A 290 -0.03 -0.49 -10.84
C MET A 290 1.35 -1.15 -10.99
N ARG A 291 2.40 -0.45 -10.59
CA ARG A 291 3.77 -0.98 -10.60
C ARG A 291 3.92 -2.13 -9.60
N SER A 292 3.41 -1.97 -8.38
CA SER A 292 3.42 -3.00 -7.34
C SER A 292 2.66 -4.25 -7.79
N ILE A 293 1.44 -4.10 -8.32
CA ILE A 293 0.64 -5.19 -8.88
C ILE A 293 1.44 -5.98 -9.93
N LYS A 294 2.06 -5.28 -10.87
CA LYS A 294 2.87 -5.92 -11.94
C LYS A 294 4.13 -6.58 -11.40
N GLN A 295 4.87 -5.90 -10.52
CA GLN A 295 6.15 -6.37 -9.98
C GLN A 295 5.97 -7.61 -9.12
N GLU A 296 4.92 -7.62 -8.29
CA GLU A 296 4.60 -8.75 -7.43
C GLU A 296 3.80 -9.83 -8.13
N ARG A 297 3.41 -9.63 -9.39
CA ARG A 297 2.52 -10.55 -10.12
C ARG A 297 1.24 -10.82 -9.33
N ALA A 298 0.65 -9.75 -8.80
CA ALA A 298 -0.56 -9.85 -8.00
C ALA A 298 -1.72 -10.45 -8.80
N THR A 299 -2.61 -11.14 -8.09
CA THR A 299 -3.85 -11.72 -8.64
C THR A 299 -5.03 -10.81 -8.42
N ALA A 300 -5.07 -10.10 -7.28
CA ALA A 300 -6.11 -9.16 -6.96
C ALA A 300 -5.56 -7.92 -6.23
N LEU A 301 -6.30 -6.81 -6.32
CA LEU A 301 -6.12 -5.61 -5.53
C LEU A 301 -7.28 -5.48 -4.54
N ILE A 302 -6.95 -5.31 -3.25
CA ILE A 302 -7.90 -5.03 -2.17
C ILE A 302 -7.81 -3.55 -1.87
N ALA A 303 -8.89 -2.84 -2.09
CA ALA A 303 -8.92 -1.39 -1.95
C ALA A 303 -10.31 -0.88 -1.54
N VAL A 304 -10.35 0.30 -0.95
CA VAL A 304 -11.60 1.04 -0.76
C VAL A 304 -12.04 1.69 -2.07
N PRO A 305 -13.34 1.98 -2.27
CA PRO A 305 -13.88 2.56 -3.51
C PRO A 305 -13.09 3.78 -4.01
N ARG A 306 -12.76 4.71 -3.14
CA ARG A 306 -11.99 5.92 -3.48
C ARG A 306 -10.68 5.63 -4.19
N MET A 307 -9.97 4.56 -3.80
CA MET A 307 -8.71 4.17 -4.45
C MET A 307 -8.94 3.65 -5.86
N LEU A 308 -10.07 2.99 -6.11
CA LEU A 308 -10.46 2.56 -7.45
C LEU A 308 -10.84 3.75 -8.33
N ASP A 309 -11.54 4.75 -7.78
CA ASP A 309 -11.85 6.00 -8.48
C ASP A 309 -10.56 6.75 -8.86
N LEU A 310 -9.56 6.80 -7.96
CA LEU A 310 -8.25 7.39 -8.23
C LEU A 310 -7.48 6.63 -9.33
N LEU A 311 -7.56 5.30 -9.34
CA LEU A 311 -6.97 4.46 -10.40
C LEU A 311 -7.67 4.69 -11.74
N HIS A 312 -8.99 4.77 -11.76
CA HIS A 312 -9.80 5.10 -12.93
C HIS A 312 -9.37 6.46 -13.51
N ALA A 313 -9.46 7.53 -12.71
CA ALA A 313 -9.04 8.87 -13.10
C ALA A 313 -7.56 8.94 -13.52
N GLY A 314 -6.69 8.16 -12.89
CA GLY A 314 -5.27 8.07 -13.25
C GLY A 314 -5.05 7.46 -14.63
N ILE A 315 -5.82 6.41 -14.98
CA ILE A 315 -5.79 5.79 -16.31
C ILE A 315 -6.31 6.78 -17.36
N GLU A 316 -7.44 7.44 -17.13
CA GLU A 316 -8.02 8.40 -18.06
C GLU A 316 -7.05 9.55 -18.35
N ARG A 317 -6.50 10.19 -17.30
CA ARG A 317 -5.51 11.28 -17.44
C ARG A 317 -4.28 10.86 -18.26
N GLU A 318 -3.82 9.63 -18.08
CA GLU A 318 -2.67 9.14 -18.85
C GLU A 318 -3.01 9.01 -20.34
N PHE A 319 -4.22 8.53 -20.70
CA PHE A 319 -4.66 8.46 -22.09
C PHE A 319 -4.90 9.86 -22.68
N GLU A 320 -5.39 10.79 -21.87
CA GLU A 320 -5.55 12.21 -22.24
C GLU A 320 -4.20 12.85 -22.56
N GLY A 321 -3.21 12.72 -21.67
CA GLY A 321 -1.85 13.22 -21.90
C GLY A 321 -1.15 12.59 -23.12
N GLN A 322 -1.66 11.44 -23.63
CA GLN A 322 -1.19 10.82 -24.87
C GLN A 322 -2.05 11.22 -26.09
N GLY A 323 -3.06 12.07 -25.95
CA GLY A 323 -4.02 12.42 -27.02
C GLY A 323 -4.88 11.24 -27.45
N LYS A 324 -5.16 10.28 -26.58
CA LYS A 324 -5.90 9.02 -26.88
C LYS A 324 -7.23 8.88 -26.15
N SER A 325 -7.77 9.96 -25.60
CA SER A 325 -9.05 9.93 -24.88
C SER A 325 -10.20 9.41 -25.73
N GLN A 326 -10.30 9.87 -26.99
CA GLN A 326 -11.32 9.38 -27.93
C GLN A 326 -11.18 7.88 -28.24
N TRP A 327 -9.94 7.40 -28.36
CA TRP A 327 -9.71 5.95 -28.56
C TRP A 327 -10.20 5.16 -27.35
N LEU A 328 -9.93 5.63 -26.13
CA LEU A 328 -10.38 4.97 -24.89
C LEU A 328 -11.92 4.91 -24.85
N LYS A 329 -12.61 6.04 -25.05
CA LYS A 329 -14.07 6.12 -25.06
C LYS A 329 -14.70 5.17 -26.10
N ARG A 330 -14.29 5.24 -27.36
CA ARG A 330 -14.78 4.36 -28.42
C ARG A 330 -14.51 2.87 -28.13
N THR A 331 -13.37 2.57 -27.50
CA THR A 331 -13.03 1.18 -27.17
C THR A 331 -13.90 0.65 -26.03
N LEU A 332 -14.22 1.50 -25.02
CA LEU A 332 -15.17 1.16 -23.95
C LEU A 332 -16.58 0.93 -24.50
N GLU A 333 -17.09 1.81 -25.33
CA GLU A 333 -18.40 1.64 -26.01
C GLU A 333 -18.45 0.33 -26.81
N SER A 334 -17.43 0.06 -27.61
CA SER A 334 -17.36 -1.18 -28.42
C SER A 334 -17.16 -2.45 -27.60
N ALA A 335 -16.77 -2.35 -26.33
CA ALA A 335 -16.62 -3.47 -25.41
C ALA A 335 -17.95 -3.91 -24.78
N GLN A 336 -18.99 -3.07 -24.84
CA GLN A 336 -20.32 -3.44 -24.35
C GLN A 336 -20.83 -4.72 -25.05
N GLY A 337 -21.49 -5.61 -24.30
CA GLY A 337 -21.99 -6.89 -24.82
C GLY A 337 -20.92 -7.92 -25.25
N ARG A 338 -19.63 -7.58 -25.25
CA ARG A 338 -18.57 -8.51 -25.66
C ARG A 338 -18.17 -9.45 -24.53
N LYS A 339 -17.75 -10.69 -24.90
CA LYS A 339 -17.23 -11.68 -23.96
C LYS A 339 -15.91 -11.20 -23.33
N PHE A 340 -15.65 -11.59 -22.08
CA PHE A 340 -14.49 -11.22 -21.27
C PHE A 340 -13.14 -11.31 -22.03
N LEU A 341 -12.86 -12.43 -22.72
CA LEU A 341 -11.60 -12.60 -23.46
C LEU A 341 -11.42 -11.55 -24.57
N LYS A 342 -12.50 -11.19 -25.26
CA LYS A 342 -12.47 -10.17 -26.30
C LYS A 342 -12.20 -8.79 -25.69
N ARG A 343 -12.84 -8.45 -24.54
CA ARG A 343 -12.58 -7.25 -23.79
C ARG A 343 -11.10 -7.19 -23.35
N ALA A 344 -10.58 -8.22 -22.72
CA ALA A 344 -9.18 -8.29 -22.30
C ALA A 344 -8.19 -8.13 -23.47
N TRP A 345 -8.50 -8.66 -24.65
CA TRP A 345 -7.68 -8.46 -25.84
C TRP A 345 -7.74 -7.02 -26.37
N MET A 346 -8.90 -6.38 -26.36
CA MET A 346 -9.07 -4.99 -26.75
C MET A 346 -8.22 -4.07 -25.86
N PHE A 347 -8.22 -4.32 -24.55
CA PHE A 347 -7.47 -3.55 -23.56
C PHE A 347 -6.10 -4.16 -23.21
N ARG A 348 -5.51 -5.01 -24.06
CA ARG A 348 -4.21 -5.68 -23.81
C ARG A 348 -3.07 -4.75 -23.41
N ARG A 349 -3.10 -3.48 -23.83
CA ARG A 349 -2.10 -2.48 -23.41
C ARG A 349 -2.23 -2.15 -21.93
N ILE A 350 -3.45 -2.02 -21.41
CA ILE A 350 -3.75 -1.79 -20.00
C ILE A 350 -3.43 -3.05 -19.19
N HIS A 351 -3.87 -4.23 -19.67
CA HIS A 351 -3.53 -5.52 -19.02
C HIS A 351 -2.02 -5.75 -18.88
N ARG A 352 -1.20 -5.30 -19.84
CA ARG A 352 0.27 -5.37 -19.72
C ARG A 352 0.85 -4.49 -18.61
N ARG A 353 0.12 -3.49 -18.12
CA ARG A 353 0.54 -2.62 -17.02
C ARG A 353 0.28 -3.28 -15.68
N PHE A 354 -0.90 -3.86 -15.50
CA PHE A 354 -1.23 -4.62 -14.30
C PHE A 354 -0.50 -5.97 -14.24
N GLY A 355 -0.21 -6.57 -15.38
CA GLY A 355 0.45 -7.89 -15.47
C GLY A 355 -0.56 -9.00 -15.78
N TRP A 356 -0.06 -10.13 -16.27
CA TRP A 356 -0.88 -11.22 -16.83
C TRP A 356 -1.64 -12.05 -15.78
N LYS A 357 -1.21 -12.01 -14.49
CA LYS A 357 -1.88 -12.71 -13.38
C LYS A 357 -3.01 -11.89 -12.75
N PHE A 358 -3.06 -10.59 -13.02
CA PHE A 358 -4.05 -9.70 -12.40
C PHE A 358 -5.41 -9.79 -13.08
N TRP A 359 -6.46 -10.08 -12.30
CA TRP A 359 -7.80 -10.29 -12.86
C TRP A 359 -8.94 -9.66 -12.02
N ALA A 360 -8.69 -9.25 -10.76
CA ALA A 360 -9.77 -8.81 -9.88
C ALA A 360 -9.42 -7.56 -9.06
N PHE A 361 -10.44 -6.73 -8.87
CA PHE A 361 -10.51 -5.69 -7.85
C PHE A 361 -11.51 -6.13 -6.80
N ILE A 362 -11.14 -6.04 -5.51
CA ILE A 362 -12.00 -6.36 -4.37
C ILE A 362 -12.19 -5.08 -3.58
N SER A 363 -13.43 -4.63 -3.47
CA SER A 363 -13.79 -3.37 -2.83
C SER A 363 -14.80 -3.57 -1.71
N GLY A 364 -14.64 -2.79 -0.65
CA GLY A 364 -15.56 -2.82 0.49
C GLY A 364 -15.40 -1.58 1.36
N GLY A 365 -16.26 -1.46 2.36
CA GLY A 365 -16.25 -0.35 3.32
C GLY A 365 -17.04 0.89 2.89
N ALA A 366 -17.35 1.05 1.62
CA ALA A 366 -18.24 2.09 1.08
C ALA A 366 -18.82 1.62 -0.26
N ALA A 367 -19.85 2.30 -0.79
CA ALA A 367 -20.37 2.04 -2.12
C ALA A 367 -19.38 2.47 -3.20
N LEU A 368 -19.15 1.63 -4.19
CA LEU A 368 -18.36 1.96 -5.39
C LEU A 368 -19.27 2.60 -6.42
N SER A 369 -18.77 3.64 -7.11
CA SER A 369 -19.54 4.28 -8.19
C SER A 369 -19.78 3.30 -9.33
N ASN A 370 -20.98 3.32 -9.91
CA ASN A 370 -21.35 2.48 -11.07
C ASN A 370 -20.41 2.77 -12.25
N GLU A 371 -19.95 4.01 -12.40
CA GLU A 371 -19.03 4.42 -13.45
C GLU A 371 -17.70 3.69 -13.34
N THR A 372 -17.06 3.72 -12.18
CA THR A 372 -15.79 3.05 -11.91
C THR A 372 -15.93 1.53 -11.98
N GLU A 373 -17.03 0.98 -11.46
CA GLU A 373 -17.33 -0.45 -11.58
C GLU A 373 -17.42 -0.88 -13.04
N ASN A 374 -18.22 -0.19 -13.85
CA ASN A 374 -18.41 -0.48 -15.26
C ASN A 374 -17.13 -0.28 -16.08
N PHE A 375 -16.37 0.78 -15.77
CA PHE A 375 -15.07 1.02 -16.41
C PHE A 375 -14.13 -0.20 -16.31
N PHE A 376 -13.92 -0.74 -15.12
CA PHE A 376 -13.06 -1.92 -14.96
C PHE A 376 -13.69 -3.20 -15.51
N LYS A 377 -15.00 -3.38 -15.36
CA LYS A 377 -15.71 -4.53 -15.96
C LYS A 377 -15.62 -4.54 -17.48
N LEU A 378 -15.80 -3.39 -18.15
CA LEU A 378 -15.66 -3.26 -19.60
C LEU A 378 -14.25 -3.53 -20.08
N MET A 379 -13.23 -3.24 -19.27
CA MET A 379 -11.85 -3.62 -19.56
C MET A 379 -11.57 -5.11 -19.40
N GLY A 380 -12.50 -5.90 -18.87
CA GLY A 380 -12.31 -7.33 -18.64
C GLY A 380 -11.64 -7.66 -17.32
N TYR A 381 -11.88 -6.87 -16.27
CA TYR A 381 -11.55 -7.22 -14.89
C TYR A 381 -12.81 -7.65 -14.13
N ALA A 382 -12.64 -8.50 -13.15
CA ALA A 382 -13.68 -8.76 -12.17
C ALA A 382 -13.66 -7.64 -11.12
N VAL A 383 -14.83 -7.13 -10.75
CA VAL A 383 -15.01 -6.20 -9.66
C VAL A 383 -15.93 -6.86 -8.64
N VAL A 384 -15.38 -7.12 -7.46
CA VAL A 384 -16.08 -7.79 -6.35
C VAL A 384 -16.34 -6.77 -5.27
N GLN A 385 -17.59 -6.53 -4.98
CA GLN A 385 -18.02 -5.68 -3.86
C GLN A 385 -18.59 -6.54 -2.74
N GLY A 386 -18.21 -6.24 -1.50
CA GLY A 386 -18.77 -6.79 -0.29
C GLY A 386 -19.45 -5.68 0.52
N TYR A 387 -20.61 -5.97 1.09
CA TYR A 387 -21.29 -5.11 2.02
C TYR A 387 -21.26 -5.73 3.42
N GLY A 388 -21.00 -4.90 4.41
CA GLY A 388 -20.98 -5.21 5.81
C GLY A 388 -20.43 -4.07 6.63
N MET A 389 -20.34 -4.28 7.92
CA MET A 389 -19.90 -3.28 8.90
C MET A 389 -19.04 -3.94 9.98
N THR A 390 -18.48 -3.16 10.87
CA THR A 390 -17.64 -3.67 11.97
C THR A 390 -18.43 -4.65 12.82
N GLU A 391 -19.68 -4.33 13.12
CA GLU A 391 -20.59 -5.13 13.92
C GLU A 391 -20.97 -6.48 13.28
N THR A 392 -20.67 -6.69 12.00
CA THR A 392 -20.89 -7.97 11.30
C THR A 392 -19.59 -8.69 10.93
N ALA A 393 -18.50 -8.35 11.61
CA ALA A 393 -17.15 -8.88 11.36
C ALA A 393 -16.76 -8.83 9.87
N SER A 394 -17.11 -7.75 9.16
CA SER A 394 -16.78 -7.41 7.78
C SER A 394 -17.87 -7.68 6.73
N LEU A 395 -18.60 -8.81 6.75
CA LEU A 395 -19.44 -9.18 5.61
C LEU A 395 -20.89 -9.53 6.01
N ILE A 396 -21.82 -9.04 5.20
CA ILE A 396 -23.23 -9.45 5.17
C ILE A 396 -23.53 -10.07 3.81
N SER A 397 -23.15 -9.38 2.73
CA SER A 397 -23.37 -9.82 1.35
C SER A 397 -22.09 -9.68 0.51
N LEU A 398 -22.06 -10.39 -0.62
CA LEU A 398 -20.94 -10.40 -1.53
C LEU A 398 -21.40 -10.55 -2.98
N ASN A 399 -20.84 -9.74 -3.88
CA ASN A 399 -21.10 -9.80 -5.31
C ASN A 399 -20.38 -10.98 -5.97
N HIS A 400 -21.07 -11.60 -6.93
CA HIS A 400 -20.42 -12.60 -7.81
C HIS A 400 -19.49 -11.88 -8.83
N PRO A 401 -18.21 -12.26 -8.95
CA PRO A 401 -17.22 -11.54 -9.77
C PRO A 401 -17.57 -11.43 -11.26
N PHE A 402 -18.41 -12.32 -11.79
CA PHE A 402 -18.76 -12.37 -13.22
C PHE A 402 -20.26 -12.27 -13.52
N ARG A 403 -21.11 -12.29 -12.50
CA ARG A 403 -22.58 -12.25 -12.61
C ARG A 403 -23.16 -11.27 -11.58
N SER A 404 -22.59 -10.08 -11.49
CA SER A 404 -23.14 -9.05 -10.62
C SER A 404 -24.18 -8.24 -11.35
N THR A 405 -25.29 -7.97 -10.68
CA THR A 405 -26.29 -7.00 -11.13
C THR A 405 -25.77 -5.60 -10.82
N GLU A 406 -25.91 -4.67 -11.75
CA GLU A 406 -25.43 -3.31 -11.59
C GLU A 406 -26.11 -2.60 -10.40
N GLY A 407 -25.32 -1.90 -9.60
CA GLY A 407 -25.79 -1.16 -8.43
C GLY A 407 -26.21 -2.03 -7.24
N THR A 408 -25.86 -3.33 -7.22
CA THR A 408 -26.11 -4.21 -6.08
C THR A 408 -24.81 -4.52 -5.33
N VAL A 409 -24.93 -4.83 -4.04
CA VAL A 409 -23.83 -5.28 -3.19
C VAL A 409 -23.83 -6.82 -3.01
N GLY A 410 -24.58 -7.51 -3.88
CA GLY A 410 -24.58 -8.98 -4.00
C GLY A 410 -25.59 -9.69 -3.10
N LYS A 411 -25.43 -11.01 -3.04
CA LYS A 411 -26.32 -11.89 -2.27
C LYS A 411 -25.85 -12.01 -0.83
N ILE A 412 -26.83 -12.22 0.05
CA ILE A 412 -26.58 -12.52 1.46
C ILE A 412 -25.79 -13.84 1.55
N LEU A 413 -24.73 -13.83 2.33
CA LEU A 413 -23.90 -15.02 2.54
C LEU A 413 -24.62 -16.08 3.38
N PRO A 414 -24.34 -17.36 3.18
CA PRO A 414 -24.94 -18.44 3.97
C PRO A 414 -24.66 -18.32 5.48
N GLY A 415 -25.57 -18.84 6.31
CA GLY A 415 -25.40 -18.84 7.76
C GLY A 415 -25.86 -17.55 8.47
N ARG A 416 -26.53 -16.63 7.74
CA ARG A 416 -27.13 -15.42 8.28
C ARG A 416 -28.49 -15.13 7.68
N GLU A 417 -29.30 -14.44 8.45
CA GLU A 417 -30.60 -13.98 8.03
C GLU A 417 -30.58 -12.48 7.80
N CYS A 418 -31.26 -12.02 6.76
CA CYS A 418 -31.40 -10.61 6.43
C CYS A 418 -32.85 -10.32 6.07
N LYS A 419 -33.43 -9.27 6.62
CA LYS A 419 -34.75 -8.78 6.26
C LYS A 419 -34.75 -7.25 6.22
N LEU A 420 -35.73 -6.68 5.60
CA LEU A 420 -35.98 -5.24 5.62
C LEU A 420 -37.09 -4.93 6.62
N SER A 421 -36.92 -3.87 7.39
CA SER A 421 -37.99 -3.32 8.22
C SER A 421 -39.03 -2.58 7.35
N GLU A 422 -40.15 -2.15 7.95
CA GLU A 422 -41.20 -1.40 7.24
C GLU A 422 -40.71 -0.12 6.59
N ASP A 423 -39.69 0.51 7.20
CA ASP A 423 -39.03 1.73 6.70
C ASP A 423 -37.81 1.45 5.80
N GLY A 424 -37.61 0.19 5.40
CA GLY A 424 -36.56 -0.23 4.49
C GLY A 424 -35.15 -0.38 5.12
N GLU A 425 -35.06 -0.36 6.47
CA GLU A 425 -33.78 -0.57 7.15
C GLU A 425 -33.35 -2.03 7.05
N ILE A 426 -32.08 -2.28 6.74
CA ILE A 426 -31.49 -3.62 6.68
C ILE A 426 -31.30 -4.15 8.10
N LEU A 427 -31.94 -5.28 8.41
CA LEU A 427 -31.81 -6.00 9.66
C LEU A 427 -31.08 -7.31 9.42
N VAL A 428 -30.07 -7.62 10.27
CA VAL A 428 -29.23 -8.80 10.12
C VAL A 428 -29.18 -9.61 11.41
N ARG A 429 -29.23 -10.94 11.29
CA ARG A 429 -29.08 -11.89 12.38
C ARG A 429 -28.16 -13.04 11.97
N GLY A 430 -27.30 -13.50 12.87
CA GLY A 430 -26.40 -14.61 12.63
C GLY A 430 -25.16 -14.57 13.54
N GLU A 431 -24.37 -15.64 13.54
CA GLU A 431 -23.14 -15.73 14.33
C GLU A 431 -22.09 -14.67 13.93
N ASN A 432 -22.16 -14.12 12.73
CA ASN A 432 -21.29 -13.03 12.28
C ASN A 432 -21.58 -11.68 12.96
N VAL A 433 -22.70 -11.54 13.65
CA VAL A 433 -23.09 -10.30 14.33
C VAL A 433 -22.40 -10.20 15.69
N SER A 434 -21.81 -9.04 15.97
CA SER A 434 -21.21 -8.71 17.27
C SER A 434 -22.20 -8.93 18.41
N SER A 435 -21.73 -9.49 19.51
CA SER A 435 -22.54 -9.69 20.70
C SER A 435 -22.80 -8.43 21.53
N GLY A 436 -22.12 -7.33 21.22
CA GLY A 436 -22.28 -6.05 21.90
C GLY A 436 -21.14 -5.08 21.74
N TYR A 437 -21.10 -4.13 22.64
CA TYR A 437 -20.17 -3.02 22.61
C TYR A 437 -19.38 -2.90 23.92
N TRP A 438 -18.18 -2.37 23.82
CA TRP A 438 -17.38 -1.99 24.96
C TRP A 438 -17.49 -0.48 25.14
N GLU A 439 -18.06 -0.06 26.26
CA GLU A 439 -18.33 1.33 26.57
C GLU A 439 -18.14 1.59 28.08
N GLN A 440 -17.50 2.69 28.43
CA GLN A 440 -17.28 3.10 29.84
C GLN A 440 -16.62 1.98 30.68
N GLY A 441 -15.62 1.30 30.11
CA GLY A 441 -14.89 0.25 30.79
C GLY A 441 -15.60 -1.09 30.93
N ALA A 442 -16.78 -1.27 30.34
CA ALA A 442 -17.61 -2.47 30.51
C ALA A 442 -18.18 -2.97 29.18
N PHE A 443 -18.40 -4.29 29.11
CA PHE A 443 -19.13 -4.90 28.01
C PHE A 443 -20.64 -4.73 28.19
N ARG A 444 -21.27 -4.20 27.14
CA ARG A 444 -22.75 -4.07 27.06
C ARG A 444 -23.27 -4.95 25.93
N HIS A 445 -24.15 -5.87 26.25
CA HIS A 445 -24.83 -6.69 25.25
C HIS A 445 -25.62 -5.84 24.26
N ALA A 446 -25.66 -6.24 23.01
CA ALA A 446 -26.60 -5.70 22.03
C ALA A 446 -28.06 -6.06 22.44
N ASP A 447 -29.04 -5.29 21.94
CA ASP A 447 -30.45 -5.48 22.28
C ASP A 447 -30.95 -6.92 22.09
N GLN A 448 -31.82 -7.39 23.00
CA GLN A 448 -32.19 -8.80 23.17
C GLN A 448 -33.05 -9.43 22.05
N GLU A 449 -33.50 -8.65 21.04
CA GLU A 449 -34.32 -9.19 19.95
C GLU A 449 -33.52 -10.02 18.90
N GLY A 450 -32.18 -10.10 19.02
CA GLY A 450 -31.32 -10.89 18.14
C GLY A 450 -31.15 -10.35 16.73
N TRP A 451 -31.77 -9.21 16.39
CA TRP A 451 -31.62 -8.53 15.11
C TRP A 451 -30.78 -7.26 15.25
N LEU A 452 -29.65 -7.23 14.52
CA LEU A 452 -28.86 -6.02 14.40
C LEU A 452 -29.56 -5.06 13.44
N ARG A 453 -29.89 -3.86 13.94
CA ARG A 453 -30.30 -2.72 13.11
C ARG A 453 -29.04 -2.06 12.54
N THR A 454 -28.85 -2.15 11.21
CA THR A 454 -27.61 -1.65 10.60
C THR A 454 -27.55 -0.12 10.48
N GLY A 455 -28.69 0.55 10.57
CA GLY A 455 -28.83 1.96 10.26
C GLY A 455 -28.68 2.28 8.76
N ASP A 456 -28.60 1.25 7.93
CA ASP A 456 -28.49 1.35 6.48
C ASP A 456 -29.81 0.96 5.82
N LEU A 457 -30.25 1.71 4.81
CA LEU A 457 -31.44 1.44 4.02
C LEU A 457 -31.09 0.62 2.78
N GLY A 458 -31.96 -0.30 2.40
CA GLY A 458 -31.72 -1.17 1.26
C GLY A 458 -32.97 -1.73 0.62
N GLU A 459 -32.76 -2.41 -0.48
CA GLU A 459 -33.77 -3.15 -1.23
C GLU A 459 -33.26 -4.53 -1.62
N LEU A 460 -34.14 -5.52 -1.69
CA LEU A 460 -33.84 -6.83 -2.25
C LEU A 460 -34.50 -6.92 -3.64
N ASP A 461 -33.68 -7.26 -4.65
CA ASP A 461 -34.25 -7.52 -5.98
C ASP A 461 -34.92 -8.91 -6.07
N ALA A 462 -35.58 -9.21 -7.20
CA ALA A 462 -36.26 -10.49 -7.41
C ALA A 462 -35.32 -11.71 -7.37
N ASP A 463 -34.03 -11.50 -7.61
CA ASP A 463 -32.99 -12.54 -7.55
C ASP A 463 -32.34 -12.67 -6.17
N GLY A 464 -32.77 -11.87 -5.17
CA GLY A 464 -32.25 -11.84 -3.80
C GLY A 464 -30.90 -11.12 -3.67
N ASN A 465 -30.55 -10.23 -4.61
CA ASN A 465 -29.39 -9.35 -4.43
C ASN A 465 -29.78 -8.13 -3.59
N LEU A 466 -28.92 -7.76 -2.68
CA LEU A 466 -29.09 -6.58 -1.85
C LEU A 466 -28.60 -5.33 -2.60
N ARG A 467 -29.42 -4.28 -2.59
CA ARG A 467 -29.06 -2.95 -3.07
C ARG A 467 -29.01 -2.00 -1.89
N PHE A 468 -27.88 -1.34 -1.70
CA PHE A 468 -27.72 -0.28 -0.71
C PHE A 468 -28.31 1.03 -1.22
N ARG A 469 -29.15 1.71 -0.40
CA ARG A 469 -29.83 2.95 -0.75
C ARG A 469 -29.25 4.18 -0.03
N GLY A 470 -28.68 3.99 1.14
CA GLY A 470 -28.11 5.08 1.94
C GLY A 470 -28.18 4.81 3.43
N ARG A 471 -27.79 5.81 4.24
CA ARG A 471 -27.89 5.74 5.69
C ARG A 471 -29.15 6.38 6.21
N LYS A 472 -29.89 5.69 7.07
CA LYS A 472 -31.13 6.16 7.68
C LYS A 472 -30.97 7.52 8.35
N LYS A 473 -29.91 7.72 9.11
CA LYS A 473 -29.58 8.98 9.80
C LYS A 473 -29.22 10.15 8.86
N ASN A 474 -28.93 9.88 7.60
CA ASN A 474 -28.58 10.90 6.62
C ASN A 474 -29.77 11.33 5.77
N VAL A 475 -30.91 10.64 5.86
CA VAL A 475 -32.13 10.97 5.12
C VAL A 475 -32.59 12.36 5.52
N ILE A 476 -32.82 13.22 4.53
CA ILE A 476 -33.33 14.57 4.71
C ILE A 476 -34.85 14.51 4.59
N VAL A 477 -35.54 14.82 5.67
CA VAL A 477 -37.01 14.83 5.67
C VAL A 477 -37.49 16.25 5.34
N THR A 478 -38.19 16.40 4.23
CA THR A 478 -38.75 17.68 3.83
C THR A 478 -39.92 18.10 4.74
N PRO A 479 -40.32 19.35 4.77
CA PRO A 479 -41.49 19.84 5.51
C PRO A 479 -42.79 19.10 5.16
N ALA A 480 -42.88 18.58 3.93
CA ALA A 480 -44.00 17.79 3.43
C ALA A 480 -43.93 16.31 3.86
N GLY A 481 -42.97 15.90 4.70
CA GLY A 481 -42.79 14.51 5.14
C GLY A 481 -42.19 13.59 4.07
N LEU A 482 -41.64 14.15 2.96
CA LEU A 482 -41.00 13.35 1.92
C LEU A 482 -39.52 13.11 2.26
N ASN A 483 -39.07 11.88 2.06
CA ASN A 483 -37.69 11.47 2.32
C ASN A 483 -36.80 11.74 1.09
N ILE A 484 -35.74 12.50 1.29
CA ILE A 484 -34.68 12.73 0.29
C ILE A 484 -33.45 11.94 0.73
N HIS A 485 -32.98 11.05 -0.12
CA HIS A 485 -31.74 10.31 0.09
C HIS A 485 -30.59 11.12 -0.51
N PRO A 486 -29.63 11.62 0.29
CA PRO A 486 -28.49 12.40 -0.21
C PRO A 486 -27.71 11.69 -1.31
N GLU A 487 -27.61 10.38 -1.24
CA GLU A 487 -26.90 9.53 -2.19
C GLU A 487 -27.48 9.63 -3.61
N ASP A 488 -28.80 9.78 -3.77
CA ASP A 488 -29.44 9.95 -5.08
C ASP A 488 -29.05 11.30 -5.73
N LEU A 489 -29.01 12.36 -4.90
CA LEU A 489 -28.55 13.67 -5.33
C LEU A 489 -27.07 13.69 -5.68
N GLU A 490 -26.24 13.04 -4.87
CA GLU A 490 -24.81 12.89 -5.14
C GLU A 490 -24.53 12.14 -6.44
N ILE A 491 -25.33 11.11 -6.77
CA ILE A 491 -25.25 10.38 -8.04
C ILE A 491 -25.57 11.30 -9.20
N ALA A 492 -26.63 12.13 -9.08
CA ALA A 492 -27.01 13.08 -10.12
C ALA A 492 -25.92 14.15 -10.35
N LEU A 493 -25.30 14.63 -9.27
CA LEU A 493 -24.23 15.63 -9.31
C LEU A 493 -22.93 15.07 -9.91
N ARG A 494 -22.52 13.86 -9.52
CA ARG A 494 -21.30 13.21 -10.03
C ARG A 494 -21.36 12.92 -11.54
N LYS A 495 -22.55 12.79 -12.10
CA LYS A 495 -22.73 12.64 -13.55
C LYS A 495 -22.45 13.93 -14.33
N GLN A 496 -22.40 15.08 -13.66
CA GLN A 496 -22.19 16.36 -14.34
C GLN A 496 -20.71 16.56 -14.70
N PRO A 497 -20.42 17.00 -15.93
CA PRO A 497 -19.06 17.38 -16.31
C PRO A 497 -18.59 18.53 -15.43
N GLY A 498 -17.32 18.47 -14.95
CA GLY A 498 -16.75 19.49 -14.06
C GLY A 498 -16.84 19.16 -12.56
N VAL A 499 -17.69 18.24 -12.13
CA VAL A 499 -17.70 17.76 -10.74
C VAL A 499 -16.58 16.75 -10.55
N LYS A 500 -15.71 17.00 -9.56
CA LYS A 500 -14.67 16.08 -9.13
C LYS A 500 -15.19 15.12 -8.05
N ASP A 501 -15.91 15.66 -7.07
CA ASP A 501 -16.62 14.95 -6.03
C ASP A 501 -17.70 15.85 -5.40
N CYS A 502 -18.63 15.26 -4.67
CA CYS A 502 -19.66 16.01 -3.95
C CYS A 502 -20.14 15.24 -2.74
N VAL A 503 -20.66 15.97 -1.76
CA VAL A 503 -21.45 15.45 -0.66
C VAL A 503 -22.69 16.32 -0.49
N VAL A 504 -23.81 15.73 -0.08
CA VAL A 504 -25.05 16.46 0.21
C VAL A 504 -25.30 16.42 1.72
N ILE A 505 -25.42 17.59 2.31
CA ILE A 505 -25.67 17.76 3.75
C ILE A 505 -27.07 18.35 3.97
N PRO A 506 -27.74 18.02 5.09
CA PRO A 506 -28.93 18.73 5.50
C PRO A 506 -28.57 20.15 5.93
N LEU A 507 -29.25 21.13 5.38
CA LEU A 507 -29.19 22.52 5.80
C LEU A 507 -30.49 22.87 6.52
N GLU A 508 -30.41 23.12 7.80
CA GLU A 508 -31.57 23.56 8.59
C GLU A 508 -31.82 25.05 8.39
N ARG A 509 -32.98 25.42 7.87
CA ARG A 509 -33.47 26.79 7.76
C ARG A 509 -34.87 26.85 8.33
N GLU A 510 -35.11 27.73 9.29
CA GLU A 510 -36.42 28.00 9.87
C GLU A 510 -37.16 26.72 10.33
N GLY A 511 -36.41 25.72 10.85
CA GLY A 511 -36.98 24.46 11.29
C GLY A 511 -37.23 23.45 10.17
N ASN A 512 -36.81 23.72 8.95
CA ASN A 512 -36.90 22.84 7.79
C ASN A 512 -35.53 22.39 7.31
N ALA A 513 -35.38 21.09 6.99
CA ALA A 513 -34.15 20.54 6.42
C ALA A 513 -34.23 20.55 4.89
N GLU A 514 -33.29 21.24 4.24
CA GLU A 514 -33.15 21.28 2.78
C GLU A 514 -31.84 20.60 2.35
N PRO A 515 -31.78 19.97 1.17
CA PRO A 515 -30.55 19.37 0.66
C PRO A 515 -29.60 20.49 0.19
N CYS A 516 -28.41 20.52 0.78
CA CYS A 516 -27.35 21.44 0.39
C CYS A 516 -26.13 20.66 -0.14
N PRO A 517 -25.92 20.65 -1.46
CA PRO A 517 -24.71 20.06 -2.04
C PRO A 517 -23.47 20.89 -1.73
N VAL A 518 -22.42 20.21 -1.34
CA VAL A 518 -21.06 20.74 -1.23
C VAL A 518 -20.27 20.15 -2.38
N LEU A 519 -19.86 21.02 -3.33
CA LEU A 519 -19.24 20.62 -4.59
C LEU A 519 -17.73 20.78 -4.56
N LEU A 520 -17.02 19.77 -5.03
CA LEU A 520 -15.61 19.81 -5.35
C LEU A 520 -15.47 19.81 -6.88
N LEU A 521 -15.09 20.94 -7.47
CA LEU A 521 -15.01 21.11 -8.92
C LEU A 521 -13.60 20.80 -9.45
N LYS A 522 -13.51 20.28 -10.68
CA LYS A 522 -12.24 19.86 -11.31
C LYS A 522 -11.29 21.03 -11.55
N ASP A 523 -11.83 22.14 -12.04
CA ASP A 523 -11.04 23.32 -12.45
C ASP A 523 -11.09 24.48 -11.44
N GLY A 524 -11.74 24.27 -10.28
CA GLY A 524 -11.92 25.31 -9.26
C GLY A 524 -12.81 26.49 -9.72
N ASP A 525 -13.42 26.40 -10.90
CA ASP A 525 -14.28 27.46 -11.46
C ASP A 525 -15.64 27.50 -10.77
N ARG A 526 -15.78 28.44 -9.85
CA ARG A 526 -17.01 28.66 -9.09
C ARG A 526 -18.18 29.09 -9.97
N THR A 527 -17.95 29.63 -11.16
CA THR A 527 -19.01 30.08 -12.07
C THR A 527 -19.72 28.90 -12.72
N ALA A 528 -19.08 27.76 -12.85
CA ALA A 528 -19.67 26.54 -13.39
C ALA A 528 -20.65 25.86 -12.42
N ALA A 529 -20.62 26.20 -11.12
CA ALA A 529 -21.41 25.51 -10.10
C ALA A 529 -22.92 25.61 -10.34
N SER A 530 -23.43 26.80 -10.71
CA SER A 530 -24.85 26.98 -11.00
C SER A 530 -25.34 26.14 -12.18
N ALA A 531 -24.57 26.06 -13.27
CA ALA A 531 -24.91 25.23 -14.42
C ALA A 531 -24.90 23.73 -14.07
N VAL A 532 -23.97 23.28 -13.21
CA VAL A 532 -23.92 21.93 -12.69
C VAL A 532 -25.18 21.59 -11.88
N ILE A 533 -25.59 22.49 -10.97
CA ILE A 533 -26.80 22.32 -10.15
C ILE A 533 -28.06 22.30 -11.00
N GLU A 534 -28.21 23.26 -11.94
CA GLU A 534 -29.36 23.30 -12.84
C GLU A 534 -29.48 22.02 -13.69
N SER A 535 -28.36 21.56 -14.24
CA SER A 535 -28.31 20.32 -15.01
C SER A 535 -28.63 19.09 -14.16
N ALA A 536 -28.13 18.99 -12.92
CA ALA A 536 -28.50 17.93 -12.02
C ALA A 536 -29.98 17.98 -11.63
N ASN A 537 -30.49 19.16 -11.27
CA ASN A 537 -31.89 19.39 -10.91
C ASN A 537 -32.88 19.01 -12.02
N SER A 538 -32.49 19.18 -13.30
CA SER A 538 -33.37 18.79 -14.43
C SER A 538 -33.64 17.26 -14.47
N THR A 539 -32.88 16.47 -13.80
CA THR A 539 -33.02 14.99 -13.72
C THR A 539 -33.70 14.51 -12.44
N LEU A 540 -33.99 15.43 -11.50
CA LEU A 540 -34.51 15.15 -10.18
C LEU A 540 -35.99 15.56 -10.06
N ALA A 541 -36.70 14.92 -9.13
CA ALA A 541 -38.07 15.32 -8.81
C ALA A 541 -38.09 16.70 -8.13
N GLU A 542 -39.21 17.42 -8.21
CA GLU A 542 -39.32 18.77 -7.70
C GLU A 542 -38.96 18.91 -6.22
N TYR A 543 -39.33 17.94 -5.38
CA TYR A 543 -39.02 17.92 -3.94
C TYR A 543 -37.57 17.64 -3.64
N GLN A 544 -36.79 17.11 -4.59
CA GLN A 544 -35.38 16.79 -4.50
C GLN A 544 -34.47 17.92 -4.99
N GLN A 545 -35.04 19.00 -5.54
CA GLN A 545 -34.25 20.07 -6.11
C GLN A 545 -33.36 20.78 -5.10
N MET A 546 -32.12 20.97 -5.46
CA MET A 546 -31.08 21.62 -4.68
C MET A 546 -31.09 23.13 -4.99
N ARG A 547 -31.46 23.94 -4.00
CA ARG A 547 -31.59 25.39 -4.14
C ARG A 547 -30.42 26.16 -3.58
N THR A 548 -29.75 25.61 -2.58
CA THR A 548 -28.56 26.18 -1.94
C THR A 548 -27.38 25.23 -2.12
N TRP A 549 -26.24 25.75 -2.53
CA TRP A 549 -25.03 24.95 -2.73
C TRP A 549 -23.78 25.68 -2.26
N ILE A 550 -22.71 24.91 -2.01
CA ILE A 550 -21.40 25.40 -1.59
C ILE A 550 -20.33 24.81 -2.51
N VAL A 551 -19.43 25.65 -2.99
CA VAL A 551 -18.20 25.18 -3.63
C VAL A 551 -17.13 25.06 -2.55
N TRP A 552 -16.63 23.83 -2.37
CA TRP A 552 -15.61 23.54 -1.39
C TRP A 552 -14.31 24.26 -1.75
N PRO A 553 -13.68 24.98 -0.81
CA PRO A 553 -12.52 25.82 -1.12
C PRO A 553 -11.24 25.03 -1.36
N ASP A 554 -11.14 23.80 -0.85
CA ASP A 554 -9.93 22.99 -0.86
C ASP A 554 -9.90 21.97 -1.99
N LEU A 555 -8.74 21.36 -2.26
CA LEU A 555 -8.55 20.38 -3.33
C LEU A 555 -9.25 19.03 -3.09
N ASP A 556 -9.55 18.69 -1.84
CA ASP A 556 -10.31 17.50 -1.45
C ASP A 556 -11.06 17.71 -0.13
N PHE A 557 -12.06 16.88 0.13
CA PHE A 557 -12.76 16.87 1.40
C PHE A 557 -11.89 16.27 2.53
N PRO A 558 -12.10 16.68 3.80
CA PRO A 558 -11.53 15.99 4.94
C PRO A 558 -12.07 14.55 5.01
N ARG A 559 -11.17 13.56 5.08
CA ARG A 559 -11.53 12.13 5.00
C ARG A 559 -10.98 11.32 6.17
N THR A 560 -11.58 10.16 6.38
CA THR A 560 -11.05 9.10 7.25
C THR A 560 -9.92 8.34 6.54
N ALA A 561 -9.16 7.51 7.25
CA ALA A 561 -8.15 6.62 6.67
C ALA A 561 -8.72 5.65 5.63
N THR A 562 -10.01 5.32 5.71
CA THR A 562 -10.74 4.54 4.70
C THR A 562 -11.28 5.38 3.56
N GLY A 563 -10.90 6.67 3.45
CA GLY A 563 -11.28 7.56 2.36
C GLY A 563 -12.71 8.12 2.43
N LYS A 564 -13.47 7.85 3.50
CA LYS A 564 -14.84 8.39 3.66
C LYS A 564 -14.79 9.87 4.04
N PRO A 565 -15.65 10.75 3.46
CA PRO A 565 -15.78 12.14 3.87
C PRO A 565 -16.17 12.23 5.38
N ARG A 566 -15.52 13.13 6.11
CA ARG A 566 -15.88 13.45 7.51
C ARG A 566 -17.03 14.42 7.51
N MET A 567 -18.26 13.91 7.45
CA MET A 567 -19.49 14.71 7.29
C MET A 567 -19.65 15.80 8.34
N SER A 568 -19.32 15.53 9.61
CA SER A 568 -19.41 16.53 10.69
C SER A 568 -18.48 17.73 10.46
N VAL A 569 -17.23 17.47 10.00
CA VAL A 569 -16.27 18.53 9.70
C VAL A 569 -16.70 19.33 8.47
N ILE A 570 -17.21 18.64 7.43
CA ILE A 570 -17.70 19.27 6.21
C ILE A 570 -18.93 20.14 6.53
N ALA A 571 -19.89 19.62 7.30
CA ALA A 571 -21.11 20.35 7.67
C ALA A 571 -20.78 21.60 8.51
N ALA A 572 -19.90 21.46 9.52
CA ALA A 572 -19.47 22.59 10.36
C ALA A 572 -18.83 23.71 9.53
N ARG A 573 -17.94 23.36 8.58
CA ARG A 573 -17.30 24.35 7.71
C ARG A 573 -18.25 24.91 6.66
N ALA A 574 -19.15 24.11 6.13
CA ALA A 574 -20.20 24.56 5.23
C ALA A 574 -21.10 25.62 5.88
N ALA A 575 -21.51 25.40 7.13
CA ALA A 575 -22.26 26.38 7.92
C ALA A 575 -21.47 27.69 8.08
N GLN A 576 -20.19 27.64 8.39
CA GLN A 576 -19.33 28.83 8.49
C GLN A 576 -19.22 29.59 7.16
N ILE A 577 -19.16 28.89 6.03
CA ILE A 577 -19.11 29.52 4.70
C ILE A 577 -20.44 30.24 4.40
N LEU A 578 -21.57 29.63 4.75
CA LEU A 578 -22.89 30.21 4.55
C LEU A 578 -23.15 31.42 5.47
N ASP A 579 -22.66 31.39 6.69
CA ASP A 579 -22.80 32.50 7.66
C ASP A 579 -21.89 33.70 7.35
N GLY A 580 -21.09 33.66 6.29
CA GLY A 580 -20.20 34.75 5.89
C GLY A 580 -19.11 35.10 6.90
N ARG A 581 -18.91 34.27 7.92
CA ARG A 581 -17.87 34.46 8.94
C ARG A 581 -16.53 33.95 8.40
N GLN A 582 -15.64 34.88 8.04
CA GLN A 582 -14.21 34.58 7.95
C GLN A 582 -13.69 34.27 9.35
N VAL A 583 -13.57 32.99 9.67
CA VAL A 583 -13.04 32.55 10.96
C VAL A 583 -11.55 32.85 11.02
N ARG A 584 -11.17 33.81 11.89
CA ARG A 584 -9.84 33.80 12.49
C ARG A 584 -9.77 32.55 13.38
N ALA A 585 -9.05 31.55 12.88
CA ALA A 585 -8.91 30.29 13.57
C ALA A 585 -8.16 30.46 14.88
N SER A 586 -8.78 30.00 15.97
CA SER A 586 -8.10 29.77 17.24
C SER A 586 -7.14 28.57 17.11
N GLU A 587 -5.99 28.68 17.74
CA GLU A 587 -4.78 27.85 17.59
C GLU A 587 -4.87 26.44 18.21
N GLY A 588 -5.96 25.71 18.13
CA GLY A 588 -6.09 24.45 18.85
C GLY A 588 -6.50 23.20 18.01
N ASP A 589 -7.21 23.33 16.88
CA ASP A 589 -7.89 22.19 16.23
C ASP A 589 -7.90 22.30 14.70
N ARG A 590 -6.70 22.50 14.10
CA ARG A 590 -6.58 22.66 12.64
C ARG A 590 -6.28 21.35 11.92
N ALA A 591 -7.32 20.71 11.40
CA ALA A 591 -7.14 19.96 10.15
C ALA A 591 -6.85 20.96 9.01
N PRO A 592 -5.85 20.74 8.14
CA PRO A 592 -5.43 21.69 7.11
C PRO A 592 -6.56 22.02 6.15
N SER A 593 -6.84 23.29 5.98
CA SER A 593 -8.05 23.80 5.33
C SER A 593 -7.88 24.22 3.89
N SER A 594 -6.66 24.29 3.36
CA SER A 594 -6.39 24.55 1.93
C SER A 594 -5.20 23.72 1.44
N SER A 595 -5.04 23.59 0.12
CA SER A 595 -3.78 23.05 -0.44
C SER A 595 -2.57 23.85 0.02
N ARG A 596 -2.78 25.16 0.27
CA ARG A 596 -1.80 26.06 0.83
C ARG A 596 -1.50 25.72 2.29
N ASP A 597 -2.52 25.56 3.13
CA ASP A 597 -2.31 25.16 4.53
C ASP A 597 -1.68 23.78 4.65
N ALA A 598 -2.04 22.85 3.76
CA ALA A 598 -1.41 21.53 3.70
C ALA A 598 0.04 21.60 3.22
N LEU A 599 0.34 22.49 2.27
CA LEU A 599 1.70 22.78 1.81
C LEU A 599 2.48 23.50 2.89
N ASP A 600 1.89 24.50 3.55
CA ASP A 600 2.51 25.24 4.66
C ASP A 600 2.80 24.33 5.86
N GLN A 601 1.89 23.45 6.22
CA GLN A 601 2.14 22.47 7.29
C GLN A 601 3.22 21.46 6.91
N LEU A 602 3.29 21.04 5.67
CA LEU A 602 4.38 20.19 5.20
C LEU A 602 5.70 20.96 5.23
N LEU A 603 5.71 22.20 4.76
CA LEU A 603 6.90 23.07 4.80
C LEU A 603 7.37 23.32 6.24
N GLN A 604 6.47 23.56 7.19
CA GLN A 604 6.79 23.74 8.60
C GLN A 604 7.50 22.52 9.23
N ARG A 605 7.22 21.31 8.76
CA ARG A 605 7.94 20.10 9.22
C ARG A 605 9.41 20.06 8.77
N PHE A 606 9.70 20.72 7.65
CA PHE A 606 11.05 20.75 7.08
C PHE A 606 11.82 22.02 7.42
N THR A 607 11.14 23.07 7.92
CA THR A 607 11.78 24.33 8.34
C THR A 607 12.16 24.27 9.81
N ARG A 608 13.44 24.36 10.11
CA ARG A 608 13.96 24.49 11.49
C ARG A 608 13.89 25.95 11.93
N GLY A 609 12.75 26.40 12.43
CA GLY A 609 12.64 27.63 13.22
C GLY A 609 12.05 28.85 12.50
N GLY A 610 11.12 29.53 13.22
CA GLY A 610 10.77 30.93 13.05
C GLY A 610 9.49 31.23 12.29
N GLY A 611 8.44 31.59 13.03
CA GLY A 611 7.17 32.06 12.51
C GLY A 611 7.25 33.45 11.89
N GLY A 612 6.28 33.75 11.06
CA GLY A 612 5.92 35.06 10.57
C GLY A 612 5.67 35.10 9.07
N ASP A 613 4.54 35.63 8.69
CA ASP A 613 4.03 36.04 7.37
C ASP A 613 4.01 35.08 6.20
N SER A 614 2.99 35.21 5.37
CA SER A 614 2.59 34.35 4.24
C SER A 614 3.76 33.83 3.38
N PRO A 615 3.91 32.51 3.18
CA PRO A 615 5.12 31.91 2.61
C PRO A 615 5.23 31.98 1.07
N LEU A 616 4.25 32.52 0.36
CA LEU A 616 4.14 32.43 -1.11
C LEU A 616 5.33 32.97 -1.92
N GLY A 617 6.00 34.00 -1.43
CA GLY A 617 7.17 34.58 -2.10
C GLY A 617 8.51 34.04 -1.64
N ARG A 618 8.54 33.15 -0.64
CA ARG A 618 9.78 32.70 0.00
C ARG A 618 10.56 31.74 -0.87
N HIS A 619 11.85 31.96 -0.95
CA HIS A 619 12.79 31.06 -1.64
C HIS A 619 13.03 29.79 -0.82
N LEU A 620 12.85 28.62 -1.47
CA LEU A 620 13.00 27.29 -0.83
C LEU A 620 14.40 27.06 -0.26
N GLU A 621 15.45 27.56 -0.90
CA GLU A 621 16.85 27.40 -0.45
C GLU A 621 17.32 28.54 0.44
N GLN A 622 16.99 29.78 0.13
CA GLN A 622 17.55 30.96 0.80
C GLN A 622 16.81 31.34 2.06
N GLU A 623 15.49 31.20 2.10
CA GLU A 623 14.66 31.64 3.22
C GLU A 623 14.12 30.49 4.06
N LEU A 624 13.83 29.32 3.42
CA LEU A 624 13.36 28.14 4.13
C LEU A 624 14.48 27.15 4.46
N ASN A 625 15.71 27.41 4.00
CA ASN A 625 16.91 26.59 4.25
C ASN A 625 16.74 25.09 3.89
N LEU A 626 15.92 24.79 2.86
CA LEU A 626 15.68 23.42 2.44
C LEU A 626 16.89 22.90 1.68
N SER A 627 17.53 21.90 2.23
CA SER A 627 18.59 21.16 1.53
C SER A 627 18.04 20.40 0.31
N SER A 628 18.91 19.95 -0.58
CA SER A 628 18.50 19.07 -1.70
C SER A 628 17.80 17.80 -1.22
N LEU A 629 18.09 17.35 0.00
CA LEU A 629 17.48 16.20 0.63
C LEU A 629 16.06 16.52 1.11
N ASP A 630 15.89 17.64 1.83
CA ASP A 630 14.58 18.08 2.33
C ASP A 630 13.61 18.29 1.16
N ARG A 631 14.11 18.72 -0.01
CA ARG A 631 13.31 18.84 -1.24
C ARG A 631 12.83 17.51 -1.77
N VAL A 632 13.62 16.43 -1.70
CA VAL A 632 13.21 15.09 -2.12
C VAL A 632 12.17 14.51 -1.15
N GLU A 633 12.35 14.73 0.14
CA GLU A 633 11.39 14.32 1.15
C GLU A 633 10.08 15.11 1.04
N LEU A 634 10.16 16.42 0.82
CA LEU A 634 9.01 17.29 0.57
C LEU A 634 8.24 16.85 -0.68
N LEU A 635 8.94 16.55 -1.78
CA LEU A 635 8.32 16.00 -2.99
C LEU A 635 7.54 14.71 -2.68
N SER A 636 8.14 13.82 -1.88
CA SER A 636 7.51 12.56 -1.49
C SER A 636 6.26 12.79 -0.65
N ALA A 637 6.34 13.69 0.33
CA ALA A 637 5.23 14.04 1.20
C ALA A 637 4.09 14.72 0.43
N LEU A 638 4.42 15.58 -0.56
CA LEU A 638 3.43 16.22 -1.43
C LEU A 638 2.70 15.22 -2.33
N GLU A 639 3.44 14.30 -2.96
CA GLU A 639 2.83 13.26 -3.80
C GLU A 639 1.92 12.32 -3.00
N GLU A 640 2.33 11.97 -1.78
CA GLU A 640 1.54 11.15 -0.88
C GLU A 640 0.29 11.92 -0.40
N ARG A 641 0.45 13.19 -0.02
CA ARG A 641 -0.64 14.01 0.50
C ARG A 641 -1.68 14.35 -0.56
N PHE A 642 -1.23 14.64 -1.79
CA PHE A 642 -2.11 15.05 -2.89
C PHE A 642 -2.46 13.90 -3.85
N HIS A 643 -1.95 12.69 -3.62
CA HIS A 643 -2.17 11.48 -4.43
C HIS A 643 -1.87 11.70 -5.93
N VAL A 644 -0.85 12.51 -6.22
CA VAL A 644 -0.40 12.86 -7.58
C VAL A 644 1.06 12.47 -7.76
N GLU A 645 1.46 12.16 -8.99
CA GLU A 645 2.87 12.01 -9.36
C GLU A 645 3.36 13.37 -9.87
N LEU A 646 4.33 13.96 -9.19
CA LEU A 646 4.89 15.25 -9.54
C LEU A 646 6.08 15.12 -10.49
N ASN A 647 6.30 16.15 -11.28
CA ASN A 647 7.48 16.22 -12.13
C ASN A 647 8.71 16.56 -11.28
N GLU A 648 9.55 15.55 -11.03
CA GLU A 648 10.79 15.68 -10.24
C GLU A 648 11.71 16.80 -10.79
N ASN A 649 11.78 16.97 -12.12
CA ASN A 649 12.58 18.02 -12.76
C ASN A 649 11.94 19.41 -12.59
N ALA A 650 10.62 19.52 -12.72
CA ALA A 650 9.92 20.78 -12.49
C ALA A 650 10.02 21.18 -11.00
N PHE A 651 9.87 20.23 -10.09
CA PHE A 651 10.02 20.45 -8.66
C PHE A 651 11.47 20.79 -8.27
N ALA A 652 12.48 20.13 -8.86
CA ALA A 652 13.89 20.47 -8.64
C ALA A 652 14.25 21.88 -9.09
N ASN A 653 13.58 22.39 -10.12
CA ASN A 653 13.77 23.74 -10.63
C ASN A 653 12.89 24.81 -9.94
N ALA A 654 11.92 24.39 -9.11
CA ALA A 654 11.09 25.28 -8.32
C ALA A 654 11.97 26.02 -7.29
N LYS A 655 11.92 27.34 -7.31
CA LYS A 655 12.70 28.21 -6.42
C LYS A 655 11.88 28.76 -5.27
N THR A 656 10.57 28.92 -5.48
CA THR A 656 9.63 29.49 -4.53
C THR A 656 8.51 28.52 -4.19
N VAL A 657 7.79 28.79 -3.10
CA VAL A 657 6.59 28.03 -2.72
C VAL A 657 5.50 28.13 -3.79
N ALA A 658 5.39 29.28 -4.46
CA ALA A 658 4.46 29.47 -5.58
C ALA A 658 4.81 28.55 -6.77
N ASP A 659 6.09 28.32 -7.05
CA ASP A 659 6.52 27.36 -8.08
C ASP A 659 6.08 25.94 -7.72
N VAL A 660 6.14 25.56 -6.45
CA VAL A 660 5.67 24.25 -5.96
C VAL A 660 4.16 24.11 -6.16
N GLU A 661 3.38 25.12 -5.83
CA GLU A 661 1.93 25.13 -6.11
C GLU A 661 1.65 24.96 -7.61
N HIS A 662 2.41 25.63 -8.47
CA HIS A 662 2.28 25.50 -9.92
C HIS A 662 2.63 24.08 -10.40
N VAL A 663 3.66 23.46 -9.83
CA VAL A 663 4.02 22.07 -10.14
C VAL A 663 2.93 21.09 -9.70
N LEU A 664 2.23 21.34 -8.58
CA LEU A 664 1.08 20.55 -8.12
C LEU A 664 -0.11 20.61 -9.10
N GLN A 665 -0.29 21.72 -9.80
CA GLN A 665 -1.37 21.91 -10.77
C GLN A 665 -1.03 21.35 -12.16
N GLN A 666 0.25 21.09 -12.46
CA GLN A 666 0.66 20.57 -13.76
C GLN A 666 0.32 19.08 -13.92
N PRO A 667 -0.11 18.63 -15.12
CA PRO A 667 -0.31 17.19 -15.37
C PRO A 667 0.99 16.42 -15.20
N ALA A 668 0.86 15.20 -14.66
CA ALA A 668 1.97 14.32 -14.37
C ALA A 668 2.97 14.22 -15.52
N ALA A 669 4.23 14.40 -15.19
CA ALA A 669 5.29 14.51 -16.18
C ALA A 669 5.59 13.20 -16.91
N ARG A 670 6.22 13.39 -18.06
CA ARG A 670 6.79 12.33 -18.88
C ARG A 670 7.70 11.41 -18.07
N ARG A 671 7.67 10.10 -18.40
CA ARG A 671 8.54 9.03 -17.87
C ARG A 671 9.96 9.52 -17.67
N SER A 672 10.59 9.04 -16.59
CA SER A 672 12.03 9.24 -16.33
C SER A 672 12.84 9.24 -17.64
N GLU A 673 13.63 10.27 -17.84
CA GLU A 673 14.50 10.42 -19.02
C GLU A 673 15.55 9.31 -19.08
N TYR A 674 15.89 8.72 -17.92
CA TYR A 674 16.93 7.72 -17.76
C TYR A 674 16.42 6.30 -18.03
N SER A 675 17.32 5.47 -18.56
CA SER A 675 17.03 4.05 -18.82
C SER A 675 17.74 3.15 -17.81
N TYR A 676 16.97 2.39 -17.08
CA TYR A 676 17.48 1.43 -16.08
C TYR A 676 17.57 0.03 -16.69
N PRO A 677 18.77 -0.48 -16.98
CA PRO A 677 18.97 -1.69 -17.78
C PRO A 677 18.80 -2.97 -16.94
N ARG A 678 17.56 -3.40 -16.70
CA ARG A 678 17.27 -4.66 -15.97
C ARG A 678 17.69 -5.92 -16.69
N TRP A 679 17.92 -5.85 -18.00
CA TRP A 679 18.34 -6.97 -18.83
C TRP A 679 19.75 -7.47 -18.49
N THR A 680 20.64 -6.59 -17.99
CA THR A 680 22.02 -6.91 -17.60
C THR A 680 22.12 -7.87 -16.42
N GLN A 681 21.05 -7.98 -15.62
CA GLN A 681 20.98 -8.85 -14.45
C GLN A 681 20.33 -10.21 -14.74
N ARG A 682 19.97 -10.49 -16.00
CA ARG A 682 19.48 -11.81 -16.42
C ARG A 682 20.61 -12.82 -16.49
N GLU A 683 20.35 -14.07 -16.11
CA GLU A 683 21.38 -15.12 -16.02
C GLU A 683 22.25 -15.31 -17.28
N PRO A 684 21.70 -15.36 -18.51
CA PRO A 684 22.56 -15.51 -19.70
C PRO A 684 23.56 -14.35 -19.87
N ILE A 685 23.09 -13.12 -19.62
CA ILE A 685 23.93 -11.91 -19.75
C ILE A 685 24.97 -11.84 -18.63
N ARG A 686 24.62 -12.31 -17.44
CA ARG A 686 25.56 -12.42 -16.33
C ARG A 686 26.73 -13.36 -16.66
N TRP A 687 26.45 -14.52 -17.22
CA TRP A 687 27.49 -15.47 -17.63
C TRP A 687 28.39 -14.92 -18.72
N LEU A 688 27.81 -14.26 -19.74
CA LEU A 688 28.58 -13.58 -20.78
C LEU A 688 29.51 -12.51 -20.18
N ARG A 689 28.99 -11.67 -19.27
CA ARG A 689 29.78 -10.68 -18.56
C ARG A 689 30.94 -11.27 -17.79
N LEU A 690 30.71 -12.37 -17.08
CA LEU A 690 31.77 -13.05 -16.33
C LEU A 690 32.84 -13.64 -17.27
N ALA A 691 32.46 -14.22 -18.40
CA ALA A 691 33.39 -14.71 -19.39
C ALA A 691 34.31 -13.56 -19.90
N VAL A 692 33.71 -12.44 -20.33
CA VAL A 692 34.50 -11.27 -20.79
C VAL A 692 35.34 -10.68 -19.65
N TYR A 693 34.83 -10.64 -18.42
CA TYR A 693 35.59 -10.15 -17.28
C TYR A 693 36.89 -10.97 -17.08
N TYR A 694 36.78 -12.30 -17.01
CA TYR A 694 37.92 -13.16 -16.71
C TYR A 694 38.89 -13.33 -17.90
N THR A 695 38.43 -13.17 -19.14
CA THR A 695 39.28 -13.26 -20.31
C THR A 695 39.97 -11.95 -20.68
N LEU A 696 39.36 -10.81 -20.41
CA LEU A 696 39.89 -9.50 -20.84
C LEU A 696 40.08 -8.52 -19.68
N ALA A 697 39.06 -8.23 -18.89
CA ALA A 697 39.11 -7.13 -17.93
C ALA A 697 40.00 -7.44 -16.71
N TRP A 698 39.91 -8.64 -16.17
CA TRP A 698 40.73 -9.06 -15.02
C TRP A 698 42.23 -9.18 -15.37
N PRO A 699 42.66 -9.85 -16.46
CA PRO A 699 44.05 -9.86 -16.84
C PRO A 699 44.61 -8.45 -17.14
N ALA A 700 43.85 -7.62 -17.85
CA ALA A 700 44.22 -6.25 -18.10
C ALA A 700 44.42 -5.45 -16.80
N THR A 701 43.54 -5.61 -15.81
CA THR A 701 43.65 -4.93 -14.51
C THR A 701 44.90 -5.42 -13.74
N GLN A 702 45.20 -6.72 -13.81
CA GLN A 702 46.36 -7.32 -13.16
C GLN A 702 47.68 -6.86 -13.83
N ILE A 703 47.74 -6.81 -15.14
CA ILE A 703 48.91 -6.41 -15.89
C ILE A 703 49.17 -4.89 -15.80
N LEU A 704 48.10 -4.07 -15.94
CA LEU A 704 48.27 -2.62 -15.99
C LEU A 704 48.31 -1.95 -14.62
N GLY A 705 47.65 -2.51 -13.63
CA GLY A 705 47.45 -1.89 -12.33
C GLY A 705 48.18 -2.57 -11.15
N HIS A 706 48.48 -3.86 -11.21
CA HIS A 706 49.09 -4.64 -10.13
C HIS A 706 48.53 -4.31 -8.74
N PRO A 707 47.19 -4.29 -8.50
CA PRO A 707 46.60 -3.76 -7.28
C PRO A 707 46.99 -4.62 -6.06
N ARG A 708 47.57 -3.98 -5.04
CA ARG A 708 47.72 -4.58 -3.70
C ARG A 708 46.43 -4.40 -2.94
N VAL A 709 45.87 -5.50 -2.41
CA VAL A 709 44.64 -5.47 -1.64
C VAL A 709 44.96 -5.61 -0.15
N VAL A 710 44.44 -4.70 0.65
CA VAL A 710 44.58 -4.65 2.13
C VAL A 710 43.18 -4.67 2.74
N GLY A 711 42.98 -5.42 3.85
CA GLY A 711 41.70 -5.50 4.56
C GLY A 711 40.72 -6.51 3.98
N HIS A 712 41.18 -7.47 3.19
CA HIS A 712 40.34 -8.52 2.62
C HIS A 712 39.64 -9.39 3.69
N GLU A 713 40.26 -9.52 4.87
CA GLU A 713 39.74 -10.19 6.08
C GLU A 713 38.43 -9.57 6.57
N ASN A 714 38.23 -8.26 6.39
CA ASN A 714 37.03 -7.53 6.79
C ASN A 714 35.74 -8.03 6.05
N LEU A 715 35.92 -8.73 4.95
CA LEU A 715 34.82 -9.34 4.20
C LEU A 715 34.45 -10.76 4.66
N ARG A 716 35.24 -11.37 5.58
CA ARG A 716 34.95 -12.71 6.08
C ARG A 716 33.70 -12.68 6.98
N GLY A 717 32.86 -13.68 6.85
CA GLY A 717 31.63 -13.79 7.66
C GLY A 717 30.44 -12.97 7.22
N LEU A 718 30.62 -11.93 6.38
CA LEU A 718 29.49 -11.14 5.84
C LEU A 718 28.62 -12.03 4.95
N ARG A 719 27.31 -11.99 5.16
CA ARG A 719 26.33 -12.70 4.33
C ARG A 719 25.44 -11.70 3.63
N GLY A 720 25.08 -11.96 2.35
CA GLY A 720 24.17 -11.12 1.56
C GLY A 720 24.87 -9.99 0.78
N PRO A 721 24.10 -9.18 0.05
CA PRO A 721 24.58 -8.03 -0.69
C PRO A 721 25.01 -6.89 0.23
N VAL A 722 25.94 -6.06 -0.25
CA VAL A 722 26.52 -4.93 0.49
C VAL A 722 26.49 -3.65 -0.35
N LEU A 723 26.49 -2.50 0.31
CA LEU A 723 26.75 -1.21 -0.32
C LEU A 723 28.24 -0.89 -0.23
N ILE A 724 28.89 -0.73 -1.37
CA ILE A 724 30.31 -0.39 -1.45
C ILE A 724 30.43 1.10 -1.75
N VAL A 725 31.17 1.79 -0.93
CA VAL A 725 31.39 3.25 -1.04
C VAL A 725 32.89 3.51 -1.20
N SER A 726 33.29 4.19 -2.28
CA SER A 726 34.69 4.45 -2.59
C SER A 726 34.93 5.85 -3.14
N ASN A 727 36.17 6.33 -3.03
CA ASN A 727 36.62 7.53 -3.73
C ASN A 727 36.71 7.31 -5.25
N HIS A 728 36.61 8.38 -6.04
CA HIS A 728 36.56 8.34 -7.50
C HIS A 728 37.68 9.16 -8.15
N ILE A 729 38.68 8.48 -8.69
CA ILE A 729 39.88 9.09 -9.24
C ILE A 729 39.91 9.10 -10.78
N THR A 730 39.44 8.01 -11.40
CA THR A 730 39.46 7.86 -12.86
C THR A 730 38.12 7.36 -13.39
N ARG A 731 37.81 7.74 -14.65
CA ARG A 731 36.53 7.31 -15.28
C ARG A 731 36.47 5.83 -15.64
N ARG A 732 37.64 5.13 -15.74
CA ARG A 732 37.66 3.77 -16.32
C ARG A 732 38.35 2.72 -15.45
N ALA A 733 39.36 3.07 -14.68
CA ALA A 733 40.18 2.11 -13.93
C ALA A 733 39.56 1.74 -12.57
N ASP A 734 38.91 2.67 -11.88
CA ASP A 734 38.42 2.51 -10.49
C ASP A 734 37.52 1.29 -10.31
N ILE A 735 36.54 1.11 -11.21
CA ILE A 735 35.62 -0.04 -11.14
C ILE A 735 36.38 -1.36 -11.34
N GLY A 736 37.35 -1.39 -12.25
CA GLY A 736 38.18 -2.58 -12.51
C GLY A 736 39.02 -2.97 -11.29
N LEU A 737 39.67 -2.00 -10.65
CA LEU A 737 40.47 -2.18 -9.44
C LEU A 737 39.62 -2.69 -8.25
N ILE A 738 38.45 -2.09 -8.03
CA ILE A 738 37.50 -2.52 -7.00
C ILE A 738 37.01 -3.95 -7.29
N LEU A 739 36.65 -4.26 -8.53
CA LEU A 739 36.25 -5.62 -8.91
C LEU A 739 37.38 -6.62 -8.68
N ALA A 740 38.63 -6.26 -8.99
CA ALA A 740 39.78 -7.14 -8.75
C ALA A 740 40.01 -7.42 -7.27
N ALA A 741 39.75 -6.44 -6.40
CA ALA A 741 39.89 -6.55 -4.94
C ALA A 741 38.77 -7.34 -4.26
N LEU A 742 37.58 -7.45 -4.85
CA LEU A 742 36.43 -8.10 -4.25
C LEU A 742 36.47 -9.63 -4.39
N PRO A 743 36.00 -10.40 -3.40
CA PRO A 743 35.77 -11.84 -3.53
C PRO A 743 34.76 -12.18 -4.63
N PRO A 744 34.82 -13.37 -5.23
CA PRO A 744 33.92 -13.78 -6.32
C PRO A 744 32.44 -13.59 -6.02
N ARG A 745 32.00 -13.84 -4.78
CA ARG A 745 30.57 -13.68 -4.35
C ARG A 745 30.03 -12.25 -4.54
N TYR A 746 30.84 -11.21 -4.35
CA TYR A 746 30.47 -9.80 -4.57
C TYR A 746 30.80 -9.38 -6.00
N ARG A 747 31.94 -9.76 -6.52
CA ARG A 747 32.42 -9.45 -7.88
C ARG A 747 31.41 -9.90 -8.95
N HIS A 748 30.86 -11.10 -8.82
CA HIS A 748 29.94 -11.67 -9.81
C HIS A 748 28.55 -11.01 -9.79
N ARG A 749 28.21 -10.34 -8.72
CA ARG A 749 26.92 -9.70 -8.53
C ARG A 749 27.11 -8.28 -7.99
N LEU A 750 27.69 -7.43 -8.84
CA LEU A 750 27.86 -6.01 -8.57
C LEU A 750 27.02 -5.18 -9.55
N ALA A 751 26.33 -4.16 -9.05
CA ALA A 751 25.69 -3.10 -9.81
C ALA A 751 26.40 -1.79 -9.47
N THR A 752 26.81 -1.03 -10.49
CA THR A 752 27.63 0.17 -10.32
C THR A 752 26.82 1.41 -10.66
N ALA A 753 26.74 2.36 -9.75
CA ALA A 753 26.16 3.67 -10.02
C ALA A 753 27.10 4.50 -10.91
N MET A 754 26.53 5.14 -11.93
CA MET A 754 27.26 6.05 -12.83
C MET A 754 26.44 7.30 -13.08
N GLY A 755 27.06 8.45 -13.26
CA GLY A 755 26.37 9.72 -13.50
C GLY A 755 25.32 9.59 -14.61
N GLY A 756 24.07 9.93 -14.28
CA GLY A 756 22.89 9.77 -15.15
C GLY A 756 23.06 10.52 -16.47
N GLU A 757 23.54 11.76 -16.40
CA GLU A 757 23.78 12.66 -17.53
C GLU A 757 24.84 12.07 -18.47
N SER A 758 25.90 11.50 -17.92
CA SER A 758 26.95 10.83 -18.68
C SER A 758 26.44 9.61 -19.45
N LEU A 759 25.65 8.76 -18.77
CA LEU A 759 25.04 7.58 -19.40
C LEU A 759 24.02 7.97 -20.47
N GLN A 760 23.26 9.03 -20.25
CA GLN A 760 22.28 9.52 -21.22
C GLN A 760 22.97 10.07 -22.47
N ASN A 761 24.02 10.86 -22.31
CA ASN A 761 24.81 11.37 -23.41
C ASN A 761 25.47 10.24 -24.22
N MET A 762 25.92 9.18 -23.55
CA MET A 762 26.44 7.99 -24.24
C MET A 762 25.35 7.27 -25.02
N ARG A 763 24.16 7.15 -24.45
CA ARG A 763 23.04 6.46 -25.09
C ARG A 763 22.41 7.23 -26.24
N ARG A 764 22.30 8.54 -26.09
CA ARG A 764 21.68 9.46 -27.07
C ARG A 764 22.63 10.64 -27.31
N PRO A 765 23.73 10.40 -28.01
CA PRO A 765 24.70 11.47 -28.31
C PRO A 765 24.04 12.57 -29.17
N PRO A 766 24.48 13.82 -29.04
CA PRO A 766 23.99 14.96 -29.81
C PRO A 766 23.94 14.67 -31.31
N ARG A 767 22.91 15.21 -31.97
CA ARG A 767 22.67 14.95 -33.41
C ARG A 767 23.67 15.62 -34.32
N ASP A 768 24.33 16.67 -33.86
CA ASP A 768 25.40 17.47 -34.52
C ASP A 768 26.76 16.76 -34.58
N TRP A 769 26.94 15.67 -33.83
CA TRP A 769 28.19 14.93 -33.89
C TRP A 769 28.30 14.05 -35.13
N PHE A 770 29.52 13.90 -35.64
CA PHE A 770 29.84 12.98 -36.73
C PHE A 770 29.43 11.53 -36.40
N PHE A 771 28.90 10.81 -37.38
CA PHE A 771 28.25 9.51 -37.17
C PHE A 771 29.16 8.48 -36.48
N ALA A 772 30.45 8.41 -36.81
CA ALA A 772 31.37 7.48 -36.18
C ALA A 772 31.60 7.78 -34.70
N ARG A 773 31.62 9.08 -34.30
CA ARG A 773 31.70 9.48 -32.89
C ARG A 773 30.43 9.10 -32.16
N ARG A 774 29.27 9.30 -32.76
CA ARG A 774 27.98 8.89 -32.18
C ARG A 774 27.94 7.38 -31.98
N TRP A 775 28.34 6.60 -32.96
CA TRP A 775 28.38 5.15 -32.87
C TRP A 775 29.35 4.68 -31.78
N ALA A 776 30.55 5.26 -31.70
CA ALA A 776 31.51 4.94 -30.65
C ALA A 776 30.98 5.21 -29.24
N TYR A 777 30.22 6.30 -29.01
CA TYR A 777 29.60 6.61 -27.73
C TYR A 777 28.46 5.65 -27.41
N GLN A 778 27.63 5.28 -28.37
CA GLN A 778 26.58 4.28 -28.20
C GLN A 778 27.16 2.90 -27.91
N LEU A 779 28.20 2.49 -28.60
CA LEU A 779 28.93 1.26 -28.32
C LEU A 779 29.51 1.30 -26.89
N GLY A 780 30.09 2.44 -26.50
CA GLY A 780 30.57 2.67 -25.13
C GLY A 780 29.48 2.48 -24.07
N TYR A 781 28.28 2.99 -24.34
CA TYR A 781 27.12 2.76 -23.46
C TYR A 781 26.80 1.27 -23.29
N TRP A 782 26.70 0.53 -24.39
CA TRP A 782 26.39 -0.90 -24.37
C TRP A 782 27.49 -1.71 -23.67
N LEU A 783 28.75 -1.39 -23.92
CA LEU A 783 29.92 -2.04 -23.29
C LEU A 783 29.96 -1.74 -21.79
N ALA A 784 29.84 -0.50 -21.38
CA ALA A 784 29.81 -0.13 -19.97
C ALA A 784 28.66 -0.82 -19.22
N THR A 785 27.47 -0.81 -19.84
CA THR A 785 26.27 -1.42 -19.27
C THR A 785 26.40 -2.95 -19.17
N LEU A 786 26.93 -3.59 -20.20
CA LEU A 786 27.13 -5.03 -20.23
C LEU A 786 28.22 -5.47 -19.24
N LEU A 787 29.40 -4.82 -19.25
CA LEU A 787 30.57 -5.28 -18.50
C LEU A 787 30.50 -4.95 -17.00
N PHE A 788 30.00 -3.75 -16.66
CA PHE A 788 30.02 -3.26 -15.29
C PHE A 788 28.63 -3.18 -14.65
N ASN A 789 27.56 -3.62 -15.38
CA ASN A 789 26.19 -3.56 -14.88
C ASN A 789 25.85 -2.16 -14.33
N VAL A 790 26.19 -1.12 -15.11
CA VAL A 790 26.00 0.27 -14.69
C VAL A 790 24.54 0.69 -14.77
N PHE A 791 24.12 1.52 -13.82
CA PHE A 791 22.81 2.14 -13.80
C PHE A 791 22.96 3.66 -13.55
N PRO A 792 22.04 4.49 -14.07
CA PRO A 792 22.13 5.93 -13.94
C PRO A 792 21.88 6.36 -12.49
N LEU A 793 22.73 7.23 -11.96
CA LEU A 793 22.54 7.99 -10.74
C LEU A 793 22.63 9.48 -11.11
N PRO A 794 21.51 10.18 -11.33
CA PRO A 794 21.48 11.59 -11.67
C PRO A 794 22.10 12.45 -10.57
N GLN A 795 22.61 13.63 -10.93
CA GLN A 795 23.22 14.53 -9.96
C GLN A 795 22.25 15.62 -9.45
N LEU A 796 21.23 15.95 -10.24
CA LEU A 796 20.31 17.06 -9.97
C LEU A 796 18.88 16.61 -9.66
N SER A 797 18.36 15.58 -10.34
CA SER A 797 16.97 15.12 -10.20
C SER A 797 16.81 13.68 -10.68
N GLY A 798 15.75 12.97 -10.27
CA GLY A 798 15.49 11.59 -10.70
C GLY A 798 16.12 10.52 -9.80
N PHE A 799 16.47 10.86 -8.56
CA PHE A 799 17.12 9.95 -7.59
C PHE A 799 16.26 8.75 -7.22
N ARG A 800 14.94 8.93 -7.13
CA ARG A 800 14.01 7.88 -6.69
C ARG A 800 14.08 6.62 -7.54
N GLU A 801 14.05 6.77 -8.86
CA GLU A 801 14.14 5.61 -9.78
C GLU A 801 15.51 4.92 -9.67
N SER A 802 16.59 5.69 -9.44
CA SER A 802 17.93 5.16 -9.21
C SER A 802 18.03 4.37 -7.92
N PHE A 803 17.52 4.93 -6.83
CA PHE A 803 17.51 4.28 -5.52
C PHE A 803 16.60 3.03 -5.53
N ARG A 804 15.46 3.11 -6.22
CA ARG A 804 14.60 1.96 -6.44
C ARG A 804 15.30 0.87 -7.26
N PHE A 805 16.06 1.24 -8.32
CA PHE A 805 16.83 0.25 -9.07
C PHE A 805 17.93 -0.38 -8.22
N ALA A 806 18.60 0.41 -7.37
CA ALA A 806 19.57 -0.08 -6.39
C ALA A 806 18.91 -1.07 -5.43
N GLY A 807 17.77 -0.74 -4.83
CA GLY A 807 16.98 -1.63 -3.97
C GLY A 807 16.55 -2.91 -4.66
N ASP A 808 15.97 -2.81 -5.88
CA ASP A 808 15.62 -3.95 -6.71
C ASP A 808 16.84 -4.85 -7.02
N SER A 809 18.04 -4.26 -7.19
CA SER A 809 19.28 -5.00 -7.42
C SER A 809 19.73 -5.74 -6.17
N VAL A 810 19.68 -5.09 -5.02
CA VAL A 810 19.98 -5.70 -3.71
C VAL A 810 19.04 -6.87 -3.44
N ASP A 811 17.76 -6.74 -3.74
CA ASP A 811 16.76 -7.81 -3.57
C ASP A 811 16.98 -9.01 -4.50
N ARG A 812 17.70 -8.82 -5.62
CA ARG A 812 18.16 -9.89 -6.50
C ARG A 812 19.53 -10.47 -6.10
N GLY A 813 20.09 -10.00 -4.97
CA GLY A 813 21.37 -10.45 -4.44
C GLY A 813 22.58 -9.76 -5.06
N TYR A 814 22.40 -8.59 -5.71
CA TYR A 814 23.50 -7.76 -6.21
C TYR A 814 23.94 -6.77 -5.14
N SER A 815 25.25 -6.65 -4.94
CA SER A 815 25.86 -5.53 -4.22
C SER A 815 25.82 -4.26 -5.07
N VAL A 816 25.86 -3.11 -4.43
CA VAL A 816 25.83 -1.81 -5.11
C VAL A 816 27.12 -1.06 -4.85
N LEU A 817 27.76 -0.53 -5.89
CA LEU A 817 28.93 0.32 -5.81
C LEU A 817 28.53 1.75 -6.14
N VAL A 818 28.91 2.68 -5.27
CA VAL A 818 28.66 4.13 -5.42
C VAL A 818 29.94 4.91 -5.15
N PHE A 819 30.14 5.98 -5.93
CA PHE A 819 31.18 6.99 -5.73
C PHE A 819 30.52 8.30 -5.27
N PRO A 820 30.48 8.60 -3.96
CA PRO A 820 29.65 9.69 -3.43
C PRO A 820 30.17 11.09 -3.74
N GLU A 821 31.41 11.24 -4.21
CA GLU A 821 31.96 12.50 -4.69
C GLU A 821 31.15 13.08 -5.87
N GLY A 822 30.43 12.21 -6.59
CA GLY A 822 29.55 12.58 -7.71
C GLY A 822 30.29 12.84 -9.02
N GLU A 823 31.54 13.27 -8.97
CA GLU A 823 32.40 13.52 -10.12
C GLU A 823 33.78 12.90 -9.94
N VAL A 824 34.49 12.71 -11.07
CA VAL A 824 35.88 12.25 -11.03
C VAL A 824 36.73 13.34 -10.40
N ASN A 825 37.51 12.98 -9.40
CA ASN A 825 38.39 13.91 -8.72
C ASN A 825 39.40 14.52 -9.71
N ASN A 826 39.33 15.84 -9.89
CA ASN A 826 40.23 16.64 -10.73
C ASN A 826 41.06 17.63 -9.90
N SER A 827 41.09 17.51 -8.58
CA SER A 827 41.89 18.38 -7.71
C SER A 827 43.37 18.25 -8.01
N GLU A 828 44.10 19.36 -7.99
CA GLU A 828 45.55 19.41 -8.26
C GLU A 828 46.37 18.68 -7.18
N ASP A 829 45.84 18.59 -5.98
CA ASP A 829 46.47 17.99 -4.80
C ASP A 829 46.03 16.53 -4.53
N GLY A 830 45.12 15.99 -5.31
CA GLY A 830 44.59 14.62 -5.16
C GLY A 830 43.70 14.41 -3.95
N ARG A 831 43.31 15.48 -3.24
CA ARG A 831 42.40 15.36 -2.08
C ARG A 831 41.02 14.91 -2.52
N MET A 832 40.44 14.00 -1.73
CA MET A 832 39.05 13.48 -1.93
C MET A 832 38.05 14.61 -1.72
N ALA A 833 37.09 14.74 -2.66
CA ALA A 833 36.02 15.68 -2.56
C ALA A 833 35.00 15.27 -1.44
N PRO A 834 34.23 16.22 -0.89
CA PRO A 834 33.23 15.91 0.12
C PRO A 834 32.17 14.97 -0.45
N PHE A 835 31.64 14.09 0.39
CA PHE A 835 30.57 13.18 0.01
C PHE A 835 29.23 13.92 -0.03
N ARG A 836 28.45 13.68 -1.07
CA ARG A 836 27.11 14.23 -1.21
C ARG A 836 26.14 13.52 -0.26
N SER A 837 25.20 14.23 0.35
CA SER A 837 24.19 13.71 1.29
C SER A 837 23.32 12.57 0.72
N GLY A 838 23.16 12.51 -0.60
CA GLY A 838 22.43 11.42 -1.28
C GLY A 838 22.96 10.01 -0.97
N ILE A 839 24.23 9.85 -0.58
CA ILE A 839 24.74 8.53 -0.14
C ILE A 839 24.16 8.12 1.21
N GLY A 840 23.93 9.09 2.13
CA GLY A 840 23.31 8.85 3.41
C GLY A 840 21.86 8.37 3.24
N LEU A 841 21.09 9.05 2.38
CA LEU A 841 19.71 8.67 2.05
C LEU A 841 19.65 7.27 1.41
N LEU A 842 20.58 6.95 0.49
CA LEU A 842 20.65 5.62 -0.11
C LEU A 842 20.99 4.56 0.95
N ALA A 843 21.91 4.83 1.84
CA ALA A 843 22.37 3.91 2.88
C ALA A 843 21.26 3.61 3.89
N GLU A 844 20.54 4.63 4.37
CA GLU A 844 19.39 4.51 5.26
C GLU A 844 18.29 3.64 4.64
N ASN A 845 17.96 3.90 3.38
CA ASN A 845 16.86 3.23 2.70
C ASN A 845 17.20 1.81 2.21
N LEU A 846 18.46 1.48 1.96
CA LEU A 846 18.88 0.12 1.60
C LEU A 846 19.01 -0.80 2.82
N ARG A 847 19.35 -0.28 4.00
CA ARG A 847 19.47 -1.03 5.27
C ARG A 847 20.31 -2.30 5.13
N ILE A 848 21.47 -2.18 4.50
CA ILE A 848 22.45 -3.26 4.32
C ILE A 848 23.82 -2.83 4.87
N SER A 849 24.70 -3.78 5.10
CA SER A 849 26.07 -3.48 5.51
C SER A 849 26.81 -2.67 4.45
N ILE A 850 27.51 -1.63 4.87
CA ILE A 850 28.25 -0.70 4.02
C ILE A 850 29.74 -1.00 4.17
N ILE A 851 30.44 -1.13 3.06
CA ILE A 851 31.88 -1.37 3.04
C ILE A 851 32.56 -0.10 2.49
N PRO A 852 33.26 0.66 3.34
CA PRO A 852 34.11 1.74 2.88
C PRO A 852 35.36 1.17 2.20
N MET A 853 35.69 1.69 1.02
CA MET A 853 36.88 1.32 0.27
C MET A 853 37.65 2.55 -0.16
N ARG A 854 38.97 2.44 -0.24
CA ARG A 854 39.82 3.52 -0.73
C ARG A 854 40.81 3.03 -1.79
N LEU A 855 40.93 3.81 -2.84
CA LEU A 855 41.91 3.65 -3.91
C LEU A 855 43.04 4.62 -3.70
N ASP A 856 44.29 4.15 -3.53
CA ASP A 856 45.51 4.91 -3.39
C ASP A 856 46.43 4.66 -4.59
N GLY A 857 47.30 5.62 -4.91
CA GLY A 857 48.32 5.55 -6.01
C GLY A 857 47.77 5.86 -7.40
N VAL A 858 46.49 5.71 -7.65
CA VAL A 858 45.84 5.94 -8.95
C VAL A 858 45.95 7.40 -9.43
N TRP A 859 45.87 8.35 -8.48
CA TRP A 859 45.99 9.78 -8.76
C TRP A 859 47.40 10.17 -9.28
N GLN A 860 48.47 9.64 -8.69
CA GLN A 860 49.83 9.85 -9.12
C GLN A 860 50.05 9.37 -10.55
N MET A 861 49.59 8.16 -10.86
CA MET A 861 49.62 7.60 -12.21
C MET A 861 48.83 8.46 -13.22
N LYS A 862 47.67 9.01 -12.85
CA LYS A 862 46.85 9.91 -13.67
C LYS A 862 47.63 11.23 -13.94
N ARG A 863 48.25 11.82 -12.94
CA ARG A 863 49.01 13.06 -13.03
C ARG A 863 50.23 12.91 -13.97
N GLU A 864 50.94 11.80 -13.82
CA GLU A 864 52.14 11.49 -14.66
C GLU A 864 51.74 10.93 -16.04
N ARG A 865 50.46 10.84 -16.37
CA ARG A 865 49.93 10.32 -17.66
C ARG A 865 50.42 8.89 -17.98
N ARG A 866 50.82 8.12 -16.98
CA ARG A 866 51.29 6.73 -17.17
C ARG A 866 50.09 5.81 -17.45
N ARG A 867 50.34 4.80 -18.29
CA ARG A 867 49.36 3.74 -18.61
C ARG A 867 49.60 2.46 -17.81
N LEU A 868 50.77 2.31 -17.22
CA LEU A 868 51.22 1.14 -16.46
C LEU A 868 51.63 1.62 -15.06
N ALA A 869 51.10 0.96 -14.01
CA ALA A 869 51.50 1.22 -12.64
C ALA A 869 52.82 0.52 -12.30
N HIS A 870 53.62 1.09 -11.39
CA HIS A 870 54.74 0.37 -10.79
C HIS A 870 54.21 -0.69 -9.81
N LEU A 871 54.99 -1.75 -9.61
CA LEU A 871 54.65 -2.80 -8.64
C LEU A 871 54.43 -2.21 -7.22
N GLY A 872 53.25 -2.43 -6.64
CA GLY A 872 52.86 -1.94 -5.32
C GLY A 872 52.43 -0.46 -5.26
N GLU A 873 52.40 0.27 -6.38
CA GLU A 873 51.95 1.66 -6.43
C GLU A 873 50.44 1.81 -6.16
N ILE A 874 49.64 0.93 -6.71
CA ILE A 874 48.18 0.96 -6.52
C ILE A 874 47.78 0.08 -5.34
N THR A 875 47.14 0.67 -4.36
CA THR A 875 46.59 -0.06 -3.20
C THR A 875 45.10 0.12 -3.11
N VAL A 876 44.37 -1.00 -2.94
CA VAL A 876 42.94 -1.00 -2.67
C VAL A 876 42.72 -1.40 -1.21
N ARG A 877 42.28 -0.45 -0.39
CA ARG A 877 42.04 -0.68 1.03
C ARG A 877 40.56 -0.95 1.27
N ILE A 878 40.26 -1.98 2.04
CA ILE A 878 38.90 -2.39 2.39
C ILE A 878 38.73 -2.19 3.90
N GLY A 879 37.85 -1.27 4.27
CA GLY A 879 37.55 -0.98 5.67
C GLY A 879 36.63 -1.99 6.33
N THR A 880 36.42 -1.83 7.62
CA THR A 880 35.46 -2.62 8.38
C THR A 880 34.02 -2.31 7.97
N PRO A 881 33.14 -3.32 7.85
CA PRO A 881 31.75 -3.12 7.54
C PRO A 881 31.03 -2.30 8.61
N VAL A 882 30.19 -1.35 8.16
CA VAL A 882 29.43 -0.48 9.03
C VAL A 882 27.94 -0.63 8.74
N THR A 883 27.12 -0.52 9.77
CA THR A 883 25.66 -0.43 9.67
C THR A 883 25.17 0.76 10.49
N PHE A 884 24.16 1.44 9.99
CA PHE A 884 23.56 2.57 10.70
C PHE A 884 22.21 2.18 11.29
N PRO A 885 21.82 2.73 12.45
CA PRO A 885 20.51 2.50 13.01
C PRO A 885 19.43 3.13 12.13
N PRO A 886 18.20 2.59 12.10
CA PRO A 886 17.08 3.23 11.41
C PRO A 886 16.79 4.61 11.98
N GLY A 887 16.58 5.62 11.10
CA GLY A 887 16.31 7.00 11.48
C GLY A 887 17.56 7.85 11.76
N ALA A 888 18.76 7.35 11.49
CA ALA A 888 19.97 8.17 11.50
C ALA A 888 19.91 9.25 10.41
N SER A 889 20.36 10.46 10.70
CA SER A 889 20.36 11.56 9.75
C SER A 889 21.19 11.20 8.51
N PRO A 890 20.66 11.37 7.28
CA PRO A 890 21.40 11.12 6.05
C PRO A 890 22.71 11.89 5.93
N ASP A 891 22.75 13.14 6.41
CA ASP A 891 23.97 13.95 6.41
C ASP A 891 25.02 13.41 7.39
N GLU A 892 24.59 12.97 8.57
CA GLU A 892 25.49 12.34 9.55
C GLU A 892 26.07 11.03 8.99
N ILE A 893 25.25 10.22 8.32
CA ILE A 893 25.69 9.00 7.64
C ILE A 893 26.74 9.34 6.57
N ALA A 894 26.49 10.38 5.74
CA ALA A 894 27.40 10.79 4.66
C ALA A 894 28.74 11.25 5.23
N HIS A 895 28.74 12.10 6.25
CA HIS A 895 29.96 12.58 6.93
C HIS A 895 30.74 11.45 7.60
N ARG A 896 30.05 10.51 8.23
CA ARG A 896 30.70 9.36 8.85
C ARG A 896 31.35 8.44 7.81
N LEU A 897 30.67 8.17 6.70
CA LEU A 897 31.21 7.38 5.57
C LEU A 897 32.43 8.07 4.94
N GLU A 898 32.39 9.39 4.76
CA GLU A 898 33.50 10.18 4.27
C GLU A 898 34.72 10.05 5.18
N SER A 899 34.52 10.25 6.49
CA SER A 899 35.61 10.12 7.47
C SER A 899 36.22 8.73 7.47
N LEU A 900 35.40 7.67 7.36
CA LEU A 900 35.86 6.29 7.27
C LEU A 900 36.69 6.02 6.01
N VAL A 901 36.24 6.51 4.83
CA VAL A 901 37.00 6.33 3.59
C VAL A 901 38.32 7.15 3.63
N ARG A 902 38.31 8.33 4.25
CA ARG A 902 39.54 9.16 4.43
C ARG A 902 40.56 8.53 5.34
N SER A 903 40.12 7.83 6.40
CA SER A 903 41.00 7.20 7.38
C SER A 903 41.60 5.87 6.91
N LEU A 904 41.11 5.26 5.86
CA LEU A 904 41.71 4.09 5.23
C LEU A 904 43.02 4.46 4.51
#